data_67f8ec0c5c003f2b75c5f955321e20df
#
_entry.id   67f8ec0c5c003f2b75c5f955321e20df
#
_cell.length_a   1.000
_cell.length_b   1.000
_cell.length_c   1.000
_cell.angle_alpha   90.00
_cell.angle_beta   90.00
_cell.angle_gamma   90.00
#
_symmetry.space_group_name_H-M   'P 1'
#
loop_
_entity.id
_entity.type
_entity.pdbx_description
1 polymer ?
#
loop_
_entity_poly.entity_id
_entity_poly.type
_entity_poly.pdbx_seq_one_letter_code
_entity_poly.pdbx_strand_id
1 'polypeptide(L)'
;MADAKELTKRFDNTMLFEKEKDMLDAFLELVQDADILSGWNSEGYDIPYTVGRIQKVLSSDDTRRLCFWGEKPRKRVFEKYGREQLSFDLVGRVHLDLLELYRKYTYEERHSFRLDAIGEHELDERKTVYEGSLDNLYKNDFGLFIEYNRQDTALLAKLEKKLKFIELANEIAHQNTVLLQTTMGAVAVTEQAIVNETHRRGMQVPGRKYKKDGEENQPAAGAHVATPQKGIHDWIGSVDINSLYPSVIRALNMGPETIVGQIRPVITSAEINRAKHAKKSFAAAWDSQFGSWEYQAVMNQEKGTGIIVDWEDKTSVRMSAAQLYEIIFDGNNKWMLSANGTIFTYEYEAIIPGLLKRWYEERQEMQRKMRDCGDNEIEREYWDKRQLVKKINLNSLYGAILNPGCRFFDMRIGQSVTLTGRCITKHMASKVNEVVAGHYDHKGESIVYGDTDSVYFSAYKTLQKEIKEGIIPWTKDSVVALYDKIADEVNGSFKSFMTKAFHTPSTRGEVIAAGRELVASKGLFITKKRYAVLYYDKEGKRADVDGKDGKMKAMGLDLKRSDTPVFVQDFLSDLLYMVLQGKDEKEVLEKISEFRSEFKSRPGWEKGSPKRANNMTKYTAAEEKAGRANMPGHVRASMNWNRCREMYGDKYSMPITDGAKVIVCKLKQNPLGYTSIAYPVDEMRIPEWFKELPFDGDAMEATILDQKIDNLIGVLGWDVQSTETTNTFNKLFEF
;
A
#
# COMPACT_ATOMS: atom_id res chain seq x y z
N MET A 1 36.93 24.07 23.71
CA MET A 1 36.01 25.11 24.27
C MET A 1 36.15 26.47 23.64
N ALA A 2 37.35 27.03 23.48
CA ALA A 2 37.54 28.31 22.79
C ALA A 2 37.00 28.28 21.35
N ASP A 3 37.35 27.23 20.59
CA ASP A 3 36.89 27.04 19.23
C ASP A 3 35.36 26.85 19.12
N ALA A 4 34.74 26.19 20.11
CA ALA A 4 33.30 26.02 20.15
C ALA A 4 32.55 27.35 20.35
N LYS A 5 33.09 28.25 21.21
CA LYS A 5 32.51 29.59 21.42
C LYS A 5 32.60 30.44 20.16
N GLU A 6 33.66 30.32 19.38
CA GLU A 6 33.83 31.06 18.13
C GLU A 6 32.96 30.51 16.99
N LEU A 7 32.80 29.18 16.92
CA LEU A 7 31.95 28.54 15.95
C LEU A 7 30.46 28.81 16.18
N THR A 8 30.00 28.84 17.45
CA THR A 8 28.58 29.14 17.76
C THR A 8 28.24 30.61 17.51
N LYS A 9 29.20 31.54 17.55
CA LYS A 9 28.99 32.96 17.18
C LYS A 9 28.59 33.16 15.71
N ARG A 10 28.88 32.15 14.84
CA ARG A 10 28.51 32.20 13.42
C ARG A 10 27.03 31.94 13.18
N PHE A 11 26.32 31.45 14.19
CA PHE A 11 24.92 30.98 14.06
C PHE A 11 24.06 31.64 15.15
N ASP A 12 23.22 32.59 14.78
CA ASP A 12 22.36 33.35 15.68
C ASP A 12 21.37 32.50 16.50
N ASN A 13 21.05 31.27 16.01
CA ASN A 13 20.11 30.35 16.63
C ASN A 13 20.80 29.11 17.24
N THR A 14 22.06 29.24 17.67
CA THR A 14 22.80 28.11 18.29
C THR A 14 23.37 28.57 19.63
N MET A 15 22.98 27.89 20.71
CA MET A 15 23.47 28.15 22.06
C MET A 15 24.46 27.09 22.52
N LEU A 16 25.55 27.51 23.13
CA LEU A 16 26.56 26.61 23.69
C LEU A 16 26.42 26.53 25.20
N PHE A 17 26.39 25.33 25.72
CA PHE A 17 26.37 25.03 27.14
C PHE A 17 27.62 24.25 27.55
N GLU A 18 28.22 24.58 28.71
CA GLU A 18 29.36 23.87 29.25
C GLU A 18 28.94 22.59 30.03
N LYS A 19 27.71 22.60 30.55
CA LYS A 19 27.13 21.51 31.33
C LYS A 19 25.84 21.04 30.68
N GLU A 20 25.69 19.72 30.57
CA GLU A 20 24.46 19.10 30.06
C GLU A 20 23.23 19.49 30.88
N LYS A 21 23.40 19.69 32.19
CA LYS A 21 22.33 20.16 33.09
C LYS A 21 21.71 21.45 32.58
N ASP A 22 22.56 22.46 32.33
CA ASP A 22 22.13 23.79 31.92
C ASP A 22 21.47 23.73 30.52
N MET A 23 21.97 22.88 29.61
CA MET A 23 21.39 22.64 28.31
C MET A 23 19.98 22.03 28.42
N LEU A 24 19.81 21.00 29.27
CA LEU A 24 18.51 20.37 29.46
C LEU A 24 17.48 21.31 30.11
N ASP A 25 17.92 22.14 31.06
CA ASP A 25 17.07 23.19 31.64
C ASP A 25 16.60 24.21 30.60
N ALA A 26 17.51 24.71 29.78
CA ALA A 26 17.20 25.63 28.69
C ALA A 26 16.29 24.99 27.63
N PHE A 27 16.50 23.70 27.31
CA PHE A 27 15.61 22.96 26.42
C PHE A 27 14.19 22.88 26.99
N LEU A 28 14.04 22.55 28.27
CA LEU A 28 12.74 22.46 28.93
C LEU A 28 12.01 23.80 28.99
N GLU A 29 12.75 24.92 29.16
CA GLU A 29 12.21 26.26 29.04
C GLU A 29 11.76 26.59 27.62
N LEU A 30 12.59 26.25 26.61
CA LEU A 30 12.28 26.52 25.21
C LEU A 30 11.01 25.81 24.75
N VAL A 31 10.77 24.56 25.19
CA VAL A 31 9.59 23.78 24.80
C VAL A 31 8.38 24.01 25.69
N GLN A 32 8.47 24.87 26.70
CA GLN A 32 7.43 25.05 27.74
C GLN A 32 6.04 25.30 27.14
N ASP A 33 5.96 26.18 26.16
CA ASP A 33 4.71 26.64 25.53
C ASP A 33 4.38 25.90 24.24
N ALA A 34 5.18 24.87 23.86
CA ALA A 34 4.94 24.13 22.64
C ALA A 34 3.81 23.12 22.82
N ASP A 35 2.74 23.23 22.05
CA ASP A 35 1.63 22.26 22.03
C ASP A 35 2.00 20.95 21.34
N ILE A 36 2.83 21.05 20.28
CA ILE A 36 3.23 19.90 19.44
C ILE A 36 4.75 19.78 19.45
N LEU A 37 5.25 18.58 19.73
CA LEU A 37 6.63 18.19 19.50
C LEU A 37 6.71 17.23 18.33
N SER A 38 7.69 17.42 17.46
CA SER A 38 7.89 16.59 16.28
C SER A 38 9.37 16.33 16.03
N GLY A 39 9.64 15.27 15.28
CA GLY A 39 10.99 14.86 14.90
C GLY A 39 10.94 13.69 13.92
N TRP A 40 12.10 13.21 13.50
CA TRP A 40 12.20 12.07 12.59
C TRP A 40 12.60 10.79 13.35
N ASN A 41 11.73 9.82 13.45
CA ASN A 41 11.86 8.65 14.33
C ASN A 41 11.95 9.02 15.83
N SER A 42 11.37 10.13 16.17
CA SER A 42 11.43 10.71 17.51
C SER A 42 10.67 9.89 18.55
N GLU A 43 9.63 9.16 18.14
CA GLU A 43 8.93 8.20 19.01
C GLU A 43 9.84 7.06 19.49
N GLY A 44 10.71 6.59 18.59
CA GLY A 44 11.60 5.45 18.88
C GLY A 44 12.93 5.84 19.51
N TYR A 45 13.35 7.11 19.42
CA TYR A 45 14.67 7.52 19.91
C TYR A 45 14.65 8.82 20.72
N ASP A 46 14.28 9.95 20.14
CA ASP A 46 14.48 11.26 20.80
C ASP A 46 13.68 11.41 22.08
N ILE A 47 12.41 11.02 22.09
CA ILE A 47 11.56 11.12 23.28
C ILE A 47 12.04 10.20 24.40
N PRO A 48 12.26 8.87 24.20
CA PRO A 48 12.77 7.99 25.24
C PRO A 48 14.14 8.41 25.76
N TYR A 49 15.03 8.85 24.85
CA TYR A 49 16.36 9.31 25.23
C TYR A 49 16.31 10.59 26.08
N THR A 50 15.54 11.58 25.65
CA THR A 50 15.39 12.85 26.38
C THR A 50 14.78 12.64 27.76
N VAL A 51 13.72 11.85 27.88
CA VAL A 51 13.13 11.50 29.18
C VAL A 51 14.17 10.84 30.08
N GLY A 52 14.92 9.86 29.55
CA GLY A 52 15.98 9.17 30.30
C GLY A 52 17.13 10.10 30.74
N ARG A 53 17.53 11.06 29.87
CA ARG A 53 18.58 12.05 30.21
C ARG A 53 18.12 13.01 31.30
N ILE A 54 16.90 13.54 31.20
CA ILE A 54 16.31 14.43 32.22
C ILE A 54 16.28 13.70 33.57
N GLN A 55 15.80 12.45 33.60
CA GLN A 55 15.77 11.65 34.83
C GLN A 55 17.15 11.48 35.45
N LYS A 56 18.19 11.28 34.65
CA LYS A 56 19.55 11.02 35.09
C LYS A 56 20.34 12.27 35.47
N VAL A 57 20.19 13.36 34.74
CA VAL A 57 21.02 14.56 34.85
C VAL A 57 20.36 15.65 35.71
N LEU A 58 19.04 15.81 35.61
CA LEU A 58 18.24 16.69 36.45
C LEU A 58 17.60 15.88 37.58
N SER A 59 16.33 15.53 37.42
CA SER A 59 15.63 14.64 38.34
C SER A 59 14.45 13.93 37.65
N SER A 60 13.92 12.90 38.30
CA SER A 60 12.68 12.24 37.82
C SER A 60 11.47 13.18 37.86
N ASP A 61 11.51 14.23 38.69
CA ASP A 61 10.42 15.20 38.81
C ASP A 61 10.46 16.24 37.70
N ASP A 62 11.65 16.58 37.21
CA ASP A 62 11.83 17.50 36.09
C ASP A 62 11.24 16.99 34.78
N THR A 63 11.00 15.68 34.65
CA THR A 63 10.30 15.13 33.49
C THR A 63 8.88 15.66 33.31
N ARG A 64 8.25 16.18 34.40
CA ARG A 64 6.94 16.83 34.35
C ARG A 64 6.91 18.04 33.42
N ARG A 65 8.05 18.71 33.25
CA ARG A 65 8.19 19.87 32.36
C ARG A 65 8.04 19.52 30.88
N LEU A 66 8.13 18.24 30.51
CA LEU A 66 7.78 17.72 29.18
C LEU A 66 6.27 17.56 28.99
N CYS A 67 5.47 17.65 30.05
CA CYS A 67 4.03 17.47 30.03
C CYS A 67 3.32 18.76 30.48
N PHE A 68 2.01 18.84 30.23
CA PHE A 68 1.17 19.89 30.81
C PHE A 68 0.53 19.42 32.13
N TRP A 69 -0.06 20.36 32.86
CA TRP A 69 -0.81 20.15 34.10
C TRP A 69 -0.03 19.45 35.23
N GLY A 70 1.30 19.53 35.21
CA GLY A 70 2.14 18.88 36.22
C GLY A 70 2.16 17.36 36.16
N GLU A 71 1.69 16.77 35.10
CA GLU A 71 1.71 15.31 34.88
C GLU A 71 3.11 14.82 34.49
N LYS A 72 3.37 13.50 34.69
CA LYS A 72 4.61 12.84 34.22
C LYS A 72 4.38 12.15 32.88
N PRO A 73 5.43 12.01 32.03
CA PRO A 73 5.36 11.17 30.85
C PRO A 73 4.93 9.76 31.21
N ARG A 74 3.93 9.23 30.50
CA ARG A 74 3.42 7.86 30.71
C ARG A 74 4.21 6.89 29.87
N LYS A 75 4.88 5.93 30.52
CA LYS A 75 5.62 4.88 29.85
C LYS A 75 4.67 4.02 29.02
N ARG A 76 5.01 3.82 27.73
CA ARG A 76 4.32 2.95 26.81
C ARG A 76 5.28 1.95 26.21
N VAL A 77 4.96 0.66 26.32
CA VAL A 77 5.69 -0.42 25.67
C VAL A 77 4.81 -0.98 24.57
N PHE A 78 5.34 -1.09 23.37
CA PHE A 78 4.62 -1.63 22.21
C PHE A 78 5.55 -2.49 21.36
N GLU A 79 4.98 -3.48 20.67
CA GLU A 79 5.74 -4.32 19.78
C GLU A 79 5.79 -3.68 18.38
N LYS A 80 7.00 -3.50 17.85
CA LYS A 80 7.24 -3.03 16.49
C LYS A 80 8.34 -3.88 15.83
N TYR A 81 8.01 -4.50 14.71
CA TYR A 81 8.92 -5.42 14.00
C TYR A 81 9.42 -6.61 14.84
N GLY A 82 8.57 -7.14 15.72
CA GLY A 82 8.91 -8.28 16.58
C GLY A 82 9.74 -7.93 17.82
N ARG A 83 9.85 -6.64 18.17
CA ARG A 83 10.54 -6.15 19.36
C ARG A 83 9.66 -5.26 20.19
N GLU A 84 9.81 -5.40 21.50
CA GLU A 84 9.30 -4.41 22.43
C GLU A 84 10.09 -3.11 22.28
N GLN A 85 9.37 -2.03 22.03
CA GLN A 85 9.91 -0.67 22.00
C GLN A 85 9.32 0.12 23.16
N LEU A 86 10.17 0.94 23.74
CA LEU A 86 9.80 1.87 24.78
C LEU A 86 9.54 3.24 24.16
N SER A 87 8.41 3.84 24.47
CA SER A 87 8.12 5.24 24.22
C SER A 87 7.45 5.88 25.42
N PHE A 88 7.16 7.18 25.35
CA PHE A 88 6.46 7.90 26.38
C PHE A 88 5.38 8.79 25.78
N ASP A 89 4.17 8.72 26.35
CA ASP A 89 3.10 9.65 26.03
C ASP A 89 3.28 10.92 26.89
N LEU A 90 3.47 12.04 26.25
CA LEU A 90 3.63 13.34 26.91
C LEU A 90 2.22 13.88 27.22
N VAL A 91 1.81 13.76 28.48
CA VAL A 91 0.43 14.09 28.90
C VAL A 91 0.13 15.58 28.66
N GLY A 92 -0.96 15.85 27.97
CA GLY A 92 -1.41 17.20 27.59
C GLY A 92 -0.70 17.78 26.38
N ARG A 93 0.45 17.28 26.00
CA ARG A 93 1.23 17.70 24.83
C ARG A 93 1.16 16.64 23.73
N VAL A 94 1.06 17.07 22.50
CA VAL A 94 1.00 16.17 21.36
C VAL A 94 2.41 15.88 20.83
N HIS A 95 2.73 14.61 20.65
CA HIS A 95 3.92 14.19 19.92
C HIS A 95 3.50 13.55 18.59
N LEU A 96 4.00 14.10 17.48
CA LEU A 96 3.78 13.60 16.12
C LEU A 96 5.11 13.31 15.45
N ASP A 97 5.42 12.06 15.25
CA ASP A 97 6.64 11.62 14.54
C ASP A 97 6.47 11.81 13.04
N LEU A 98 7.26 12.70 12.41
CA LEU A 98 7.19 12.99 10.97
C LEU A 98 7.51 11.76 10.11
N LEU A 99 8.33 10.83 10.57
CA LEU A 99 8.57 9.57 9.87
C LEU A 99 7.30 8.73 9.79
N GLU A 100 6.55 8.64 10.89
CA GLU A 100 5.30 7.88 10.91
C GLU A 100 4.20 8.59 10.11
N LEU A 101 4.13 9.91 10.15
CA LEU A 101 3.24 10.70 9.29
C LEU A 101 3.59 10.49 7.81
N TYR A 102 4.88 10.53 7.46
CA TYR A 102 5.34 10.30 6.10
C TYR A 102 4.93 8.90 5.60
N ARG A 103 5.18 7.86 6.39
CA ARG A 103 4.77 6.49 6.06
C ARG A 103 3.27 6.33 5.88
N LYS A 104 2.50 7.05 6.68
CA LYS A 104 1.03 6.97 6.64
C LYS A 104 0.41 7.67 5.45
N TYR A 105 0.91 8.84 5.09
CA TYR A 105 0.30 9.69 4.08
C TYR A 105 0.99 9.65 2.72
N THR A 106 2.12 8.93 2.61
CA THR A 106 2.80 8.67 1.34
C THR A 106 2.54 7.22 0.92
N TYR A 107 1.83 7.04 -0.19
CA TYR A 107 1.43 5.71 -0.66
C TYR A 107 2.48 5.01 -1.52
N GLU A 108 3.59 5.67 -1.81
CA GLU A 108 4.68 5.09 -2.59
C GLU A 108 5.73 4.44 -1.71
N GLU A 109 6.16 3.24 -2.08
CA GLU A 109 7.28 2.61 -1.40
C GLU A 109 8.58 3.35 -1.70
N ARG A 110 9.32 3.70 -0.65
CA ARG A 110 10.66 4.29 -0.74
C ARG A 110 11.73 3.24 -0.49
N HIS A 111 12.84 3.35 -1.21
CA HIS A 111 13.99 2.47 -0.96
C HIS A 111 14.56 2.64 0.45
N SER A 112 14.47 3.84 1.02
CA SER A 112 14.86 4.15 2.39
C SER A 112 13.92 5.19 2.98
N PHE A 113 13.65 5.09 4.31
CA PHE A 113 12.91 6.08 5.08
C PHE A 113 13.83 6.88 6.01
N ARG A 114 15.13 6.90 5.77
CA ARG A 114 16.04 7.79 6.48
C ARG A 114 15.83 9.23 6.06
N LEU A 115 16.07 10.14 6.99
CA LEU A 115 15.92 11.58 6.75
C LEU A 115 16.72 12.05 5.53
N ASP A 116 17.94 11.52 5.35
CA ASP A 116 18.79 11.82 4.20
C ASP A 116 18.14 11.42 2.86
N ALA A 117 17.67 10.19 2.76
CA ALA A 117 17.03 9.67 1.55
C ALA A 117 15.70 10.36 1.23
N ILE A 118 14.94 10.72 2.26
CA ILE A 118 13.68 11.45 2.08
C ILE A 118 13.95 12.93 1.78
N GLY A 119 14.97 13.53 2.42
CA GLY A 119 15.41 14.89 2.10
C GLY A 119 15.84 15.02 0.64
N GLU A 120 16.64 14.08 0.14
CA GLU A 120 17.01 14.03 -1.27
C GLU A 120 15.80 13.89 -2.19
N HIS A 121 14.92 12.94 -1.89
CA HIS A 121 13.75 12.67 -2.74
C HIS A 121 12.74 13.83 -2.77
N GLU A 122 12.47 14.43 -1.60
CA GLU A 122 11.45 15.46 -1.49
C GLU A 122 11.98 16.88 -1.73
N LEU A 123 13.23 17.17 -1.35
CA LEU A 123 13.79 18.51 -1.37
C LEU A 123 14.98 18.68 -2.31
N ASP A 124 15.50 17.58 -2.87
CA ASP A 124 16.79 17.53 -3.56
C ASP A 124 17.96 18.01 -2.64
N GLU A 125 17.81 17.76 -1.34
CA GLU A 125 18.79 18.12 -0.32
C GLU A 125 19.18 16.89 0.52
N ARG A 126 20.46 16.79 0.85
CA ARG A 126 21.02 15.73 1.70
C ARG A 126 21.53 16.27 3.04
N LYS A 127 21.80 15.33 3.93
CA LYS A 127 22.56 15.60 5.16
C LYS A 127 23.99 16.01 4.82
N THR A 128 24.62 16.72 5.77
CA THR A 128 26.05 17.03 5.68
C THR A 128 26.86 15.74 5.67
N VAL A 129 27.73 15.60 4.67
CA VAL A 129 28.61 14.41 4.54
C VAL A 129 29.79 14.54 5.49
N TYR A 130 30.12 13.46 6.19
CA TYR A 130 31.27 13.37 7.08
C TYR A 130 31.92 11.98 7.00
N GLU A 131 33.16 11.86 7.43
CA GLU A 131 33.89 10.59 7.46
C GLU A 131 33.95 10.00 8.87
N GLY A 132 33.79 8.67 8.96
CA GLY A 132 33.85 7.93 10.22
C GLY A 132 32.55 7.94 11.04
N SER A 133 32.67 7.82 12.36
CA SER A 133 31.53 7.83 13.28
C SER A 133 31.21 9.26 13.79
N LEU A 134 29.97 9.48 14.23
CA LEU A 134 29.58 10.76 14.88
C LEU A 134 30.45 11.08 16.11
N ASP A 135 30.92 10.05 16.84
CA ASP A 135 31.85 10.24 17.97
C ASP A 135 33.21 10.76 17.49
N ASN A 136 33.71 10.25 16.35
CA ASN A 136 34.94 10.79 15.74
C ASN A 136 34.74 12.21 15.23
N LEU A 137 33.60 12.48 14.58
CA LEU A 137 33.26 13.83 14.11
C LEU A 137 33.22 14.83 15.27
N TYR A 138 32.55 14.47 16.37
CA TYR A 138 32.48 15.28 17.57
C TYR A 138 33.87 15.58 18.16
N LYS A 139 34.80 14.62 18.15
CA LYS A 139 36.14 14.78 18.73
C LYS A 139 37.10 15.51 17.82
N ASN A 140 37.02 15.31 16.53
CA ASN A 140 38.03 15.75 15.56
C ASN A 140 37.63 16.98 14.76
N ASP A 141 36.32 17.18 14.50
CA ASP A 141 35.77 18.33 13.80
C ASP A 141 34.43 18.74 14.40
N PHE A 142 34.50 19.41 15.51
CA PHE A 142 33.30 19.88 16.23
C PHE A 142 32.49 20.92 15.44
N GLY A 143 33.15 21.68 14.53
CA GLY A 143 32.48 22.63 13.65
C GLY A 143 31.53 21.92 12.67
N LEU A 144 32.04 20.92 11.96
CA LEU A 144 31.25 20.11 11.05
C LEU A 144 30.14 19.30 11.78
N PHE A 145 30.41 18.88 13.04
CA PHE A 145 29.38 18.23 13.87
C PHE A 145 28.19 19.16 14.17
N ILE A 146 28.44 20.46 14.46
CA ILE A 146 27.38 21.45 14.63
C ILE A 146 26.62 21.65 13.33
N GLU A 147 27.31 21.81 12.21
CA GLU A 147 26.68 21.97 10.89
C GLU A 147 25.82 20.76 10.51
N TYR A 148 26.31 19.56 10.78
CA TYR A 148 25.54 18.32 10.60
C TYR A 148 24.22 18.31 11.39
N ASN A 149 24.29 18.64 12.68
CA ASN A 149 23.09 18.68 13.54
C ASN A 149 22.10 19.75 13.09
N ARG A 150 22.58 20.92 12.68
CA ARG A 150 21.77 22.01 12.16
C ARG A 150 21.09 21.63 10.86
N GLN A 151 21.78 20.96 9.94
CA GLN A 151 21.21 20.51 8.68
C GLN A 151 20.11 19.46 8.92
N ASP A 152 20.30 18.53 9.86
CA ASP A 152 19.29 17.55 10.24
C ASP A 152 17.99 18.21 10.70
N THR A 153 18.07 19.19 11.55
CA THR A 153 16.90 19.97 12.02
C THR A 153 16.28 20.83 10.93
N ALA A 154 17.10 21.44 10.08
CA ALA A 154 16.62 22.26 8.96
C ALA A 154 15.84 21.43 7.92
N LEU A 155 16.32 20.22 7.62
CA LEU A 155 15.62 19.29 6.73
C LEU A 155 14.22 18.96 7.23
N LEU A 156 14.04 18.75 8.56
CA LEU A 156 12.71 18.50 9.14
C LEU A 156 11.75 19.66 8.92
N ALA A 157 12.20 20.87 9.20
CA ALA A 157 11.39 22.08 9.00
C ALA A 157 11.02 22.29 7.53
N LYS A 158 11.95 22.04 6.60
CA LYS A 158 11.70 22.13 5.16
C LYS A 158 10.74 21.06 4.68
N LEU A 159 10.88 19.81 5.17
CA LEU A 159 9.96 18.71 4.85
C LEU A 159 8.54 19.04 5.30
N GLU A 160 8.35 19.50 6.55
CA GLU A 160 7.01 19.84 7.03
C GLU A 160 6.43 21.04 6.26
N LYS A 161 7.23 22.04 5.94
CA LYS A 161 6.80 23.19 5.11
C LYS A 161 6.30 22.75 3.73
N LYS A 162 6.94 21.75 3.12
CA LYS A 162 6.54 21.19 1.82
C LYS A 162 5.35 20.24 1.93
N LEU A 163 5.41 19.28 2.85
CA LEU A 163 4.47 18.17 2.94
C LEU A 163 3.22 18.50 3.74
N LYS A 164 3.34 19.39 4.73
CA LYS A 164 2.25 19.87 5.60
C LYS A 164 1.44 18.74 6.24
N PHE A 165 2.13 17.70 6.70
CA PHE A 165 1.48 16.53 7.30
C PHE A 165 0.90 16.80 8.69
N ILE A 166 1.48 17.73 9.45
CA ILE A 166 0.92 18.17 10.74
C ILE A 166 -0.39 18.90 10.49
N GLU A 167 -0.43 19.80 9.48
CA GLU A 167 -1.68 20.47 9.08
C GLU A 167 -2.75 19.47 8.63
N LEU A 168 -2.36 18.46 7.82
CA LEU A 168 -3.27 17.42 7.39
C LEU A 168 -3.82 16.61 8.58
N ALA A 169 -2.97 16.25 9.54
CA ALA A 169 -3.40 15.58 10.76
C ALA A 169 -4.38 16.44 11.56
N ASN A 170 -4.12 17.74 11.65
CA ASN A 170 -5.01 18.69 12.32
C ASN A 170 -6.38 18.78 11.64
N GLU A 171 -6.43 18.84 10.30
CA GLU A 171 -7.69 18.81 9.55
C GLU A 171 -8.45 17.49 9.76
N ILE A 172 -7.76 16.37 9.81
CA ILE A 172 -8.38 15.06 10.13
C ILE A 172 -8.98 15.09 11.54
N ALA A 173 -8.24 15.63 12.52
CA ALA A 173 -8.70 15.75 13.89
C ALA A 173 -9.98 16.56 13.99
N HIS A 174 -10.00 17.75 13.39
CA HIS A 174 -11.16 18.66 13.40
C HIS A 174 -12.37 18.05 12.69
N GLN A 175 -12.21 17.53 11.48
CA GLN A 175 -13.31 17.00 10.69
C GLN A 175 -13.96 15.75 11.28
N ASN A 176 -13.22 15.01 12.10
CA ASN A 176 -13.73 13.77 12.72
C ASN A 176 -13.89 13.90 14.25
N THR A 177 -13.63 15.07 14.82
CA THR A 177 -13.71 15.36 16.28
C THR A 177 -12.90 14.33 17.11
N VAL A 178 -11.66 14.11 16.73
CA VAL A 178 -10.72 13.27 17.46
C VAL A 178 -9.54 14.11 17.97
N LEU A 179 -8.83 13.58 18.96
CA LEU A 179 -7.57 14.19 19.38
C LEU A 179 -6.51 14.05 18.28
N LEU A 180 -5.59 15.02 18.21
CA LEU A 180 -4.59 15.08 17.14
C LEU A 180 -3.72 13.80 17.09
N GLN A 181 -3.29 13.24 18.23
CA GLN A 181 -2.56 11.97 18.27
C GLN A 181 -3.42 10.76 17.82
N THR A 182 -4.74 10.84 17.94
CA THR A 182 -5.65 9.77 17.49
C THR A 182 -5.71 9.65 15.96
N THR A 183 -5.34 10.73 15.25
CA THR A 183 -5.34 10.74 13.78
C THR A 183 -4.44 9.67 13.16
N MET A 184 -3.47 9.16 13.92
CA MET A 184 -2.61 8.05 13.49
C MET A 184 -3.34 6.71 13.44
N GLY A 185 -4.50 6.55 14.09
CA GLY A 185 -5.32 5.34 14.10
C GLY A 185 -6.53 5.41 13.16
N ALA A 186 -6.46 4.85 11.95
CA ALA A 186 -7.57 4.91 10.97
C ALA A 186 -8.89 4.34 11.53
N VAL A 187 -8.83 3.25 12.32
CA VAL A 187 -10.01 2.64 12.94
C VAL A 187 -10.65 3.60 13.94
N ALA A 188 -9.87 4.22 14.80
CA ALA A 188 -10.37 5.15 15.81
C ALA A 188 -10.98 6.42 15.19
N VAL A 189 -10.35 6.97 14.15
CA VAL A 189 -10.89 8.11 13.39
C VAL A 189 -12.23 7.78 12.75
N THR A 190 -12.31 6.63 12.08
CA THR A 190 -13.54 6.18 11.41
C THR A 190 -14.65 5.86 12.42
N GLU A 191 -14.31 5.16 13.51
CA GLU A 191 -15.25 4.87 14.59
C GLU A 191 -15.87 6.15 15.14
N GLN A 192 -15.03 7.15 15.44
CA GLN A 192 -15.50 8.43 15.96
C GLN A 192 -16.39 9.18 14.96
N ALA A 193 -16.05 9.16 13.68
CA ALA A 193 -16.90 9.77 12.65
C ALA A 193 -18.30 9.13 12.58
N ILE A 194 -18.38 7.79 12.72
CA ILE A 194 -19.67 7.08 12.78
C ILE A 194 -20.41 7.40 14.08
N VAL A 195 -19.70 7.49 15.21
CA VAL A 195 -20.28 7.91 16.50
C VAL A 195 -20.92 9.31 16.40
N ASN A 196 -20.20 10.26 15.80
CA ASN A 196 -20.72 11.62 15.60
C ASN A 196 -22.00 11.62 14.75
N GLU A 197 -22.03 10.83 13.67
CA GLU A 197 -23.22 10.73 12.83
C GLU A 197 -24.38 10.06 13.57
N THR A 198 -24.10 9.04 14.39
CA THR A 198 -25.07 8.34 15.23
C THR A 198 -25.74 9.33 16.21
N HIS A 199 -24.92 10.12 16.92
CA HIS A 199 -25.42 11.14 17.85
C HIS A 199 -26.21 12.24 17.14
N ARG A 200 -25.74 12.70 15.97
CA ARG A 200 -26.44 13.70 15.16
C ARG A 200 -27.85 13.26 14.75
N ARG A 201 -28.04 11.96 14.59
CA ARG A 201 -29.36 11.36 14.29
C ARG A 201 -30.15 10.99 15.55
N GLY A 202 -29.69 11.32 16.74
CA GLY A 202 -30.33 10.98 18.01
C GLY A 202 -30.39 9.48 18.32
N MET A 203 -29.47 8.69 17.73
CA MET A 203 -29.41 7.23 17.91
C MET A 203 -28.38 6.84 18.95
N GLN A 204 -28.59 5.69 19.57
CA GLN A 204 -27.67 5.17 20.58
C GLN A 204 -26.50 4.43 19.93
N VAL A 205 -25.28 4.71 20.41
CA VAL A 205 -24.05 4.02 19.98
C VAL A 205 -23.96 2.64 20.64
N PRO A 206 -23.66 1.56 19.88
CA PRO A 206 -23.51 0.24 20.48
C PRO A 206 -22.26 0.16 21.39
N GLY A 207 -22.32 -0.68 22.42
CA GLY A 207 -21.17 -1.02 23.23
C GLY A 207 -20.06 -1.72 22.44
N ARG A 208 -18.82 -1.65 22.93
CA ARG A 208 -17.73 -2.42 22.32
C ARG A 208 -17.96 -3.92 22.51
N LYS A 209 -17.81 -4.68 21.43
CA LYS A 209 -17.80 -6.14 21.48
C LYS A 209 -16.39 -6.60 21.87
N TYR A 210 -16.28 -7.32 22.99
CA TYR A 210 -15.04 -7.98 23.34
C TYR A 210 -15.05 -9.39 22.78
N LYS A 211 -13.93 -9.79 22.20
CA LYS A 211 -13.74 -11.17 21.72
C LYS A 211 -13.81 -12.13 22.91
N LYS A 212 -14.61 -13.18 22.78
CA LYS A 212 -14.60 -14.26 23.77
C LYS A 212 -13.37 -15.14 23.57
N ASP A 213 -12.77 -15.62 24.67
CA ASP A 213 -11.65 -16.55 24.61
C ASP A 213 -12.05 -17.79 23.80
N GLY A 214 -11.26 -18.14 22.79
CA GLY A 214 -11.52 -19.27 21.90
C GLY A 214 -12.27 -18.95 20.61
N GLU A 215 -12.76 -17.75 20.38
CA GLU A 215 -13.32 -17.36 19.08
C GLU A 215 -12.21 -17.12 18.06
N GLU A 216 -12.10 -17.97 17.04
CA GLU A 216 -11.23 -17.73 15.88
C GLU A 216 -11.82 -16.65 14.97
N ASN A 217 -10.96 -15.73 14.49
CA ASN A 217 -11.37 -14.80 13.46
C ASN A 217 -11.60 -15.57 12.16
N GLN A 218 -12.85 -15.60 11.69
CA GLN A 218 -13.13 -16.10 10.35
C GLN A 218 -12.64 -15.05 9.33
N PRO A 219 -11.76 -15.43 8.39
CA PRO A 219 -11.33 -14.50 7.37
C PRO A 219 -12.49 -14.14 6.43
N ALA A 220 -12.68 -12.85 6.16
CA ALA A 220 -13.61 -12.40 5.14
C ALA A 220 -13.13 -12.82 3.75
N ALA A 221 -14.06 -13.16 2.85
CA ALA A 221 -13.76 -13.41 1.46
C ALA A 221 -13.21 -12.11 0.81
N GLY A 222 -12.07 -12.20 0.15
CA GLY A 222 -11.44 -11.04 -0.50
C GLY A 222 -12.10 -10.65 -1.83
N ALA A 223 -11.55 -9.66 -2.52
CA ALA A 223 -11.99 -9.19 -3.83
C ALA A 223 -11.86 -10.24 -4.95
N HIS A 224 -12.54 -9.98 -6.09
CA HIS A 224 -12.33 -10.76 -7.30
C HIS A 224 -11.05 -10.30 -8.00
N VAL A 225 -10.17 -11.25 -8.33
CA VAL A 225 -8.99 -11.02 -9.17
C VAL A 225 -8.98 -12.09 -10.25
N ALA A 226 -9.22 -11.69 -11.49
CA ALA A 226 -9.21 -12.59 -12.62
C ALA A 226 -7.81 -13.13 -12.89
N THR A 227 -7.72 -14.31 -13.54
CA THR A 227 -6.46 -14.75 -14.11
C THR A 227 -6.28 -14.01 -15.45
N PRO A 228 -5.15 -13.30 -15.67
CA PRO A 228 -4.97 -12.56 -16.91
C PRO A 228 -4.76 -13.46 -18.11
N GLN A 229 -5.14 -12.99 -19.30
CA GLN A 229 -4.61 -13.51 -20.55
C GLN A 229 -3.13 -13.08 -20.61
N LYS A 230 -2.23 -14.07 -20.45
CA LYS A 230 -0.79 -13.81 -20.39
C LYS A 230 -0.21 -13.32 -21.72
N GLY A 231 0.82 -12.50 -21.66
CA GLY A 231 1.56 -12.01 -22.83
C GLY A 231 1.30 -10.54 -23.14
N ILE A 232 1.67 -10.16 -24.36
CA ILE A 232 1.48 -8.80 -24.88
C ILE A 232 0.11 -8.70 -25.54
N HIS A 233 -0.58 -7.61 -25.24
CA HIS A 233 -1.85 -7.26 -25.87
C HIS A 233 -1.79 -5.82 -26.39
N ASP A 234 -2.34 -5.62 -27.58
CA ASP A 234 -2.43 -4.32 -28.21
C ASP A 234 -3.73 -3.62 -27.86
N TRP A 235 -3.68 -2.30 -27.84
CA TRP A 235 -4.83 -1.43 -27.68
C TRP A 235 -5.70 -1.74 -26.46
N ILE A 236 -5.09 -1.65 -25.31
CA ILE A 236 -5.75 -1.95 -24.02
C ILE A 236 -6.55 -0.74 -23.56
N GLY A 237 -7.82 -0.99 -23.23
CA GLY A 237 -8.66 -0.09 -22.44
C GLY A 237 -8.82 -0.58 -21.02
N SER A 238 -9.08 0.33 -20.09
CA SER A 238 -9.54 -0.06 -18.76
C SER A 238 -10.77 0.73 -18.34
N VAL A 239 -11.73 0.03 -17.76
CA VAL A 239 -12.91 0.60 -17.09
C VAL A 239 -12.78 0.32 -15.60
N ASP A 240 -12.99 1.35 -14.79
CA ASP A 240 -12.81 1.31 -13.34
C ASP A 240 -14.06 1.79 -12.63
N ILE A 241 -14.46 1.13 -11.55
CA ILE A 241 -15.64 1.49 -10.75
C ILE A 241 -15.23 2.51 -9.68
N ASN A 242 -15.87 3.66 -9.71
CA ASN A 242 -15.62 4.73 -8.76
C ASN A 242 -15.91 4.30 -7.31
N SER A 243 -14.83 4.14 -6.51
CA SER A 243 -14.96 3.80 -5.08
C SER A 243 -15.90 2.60 -4.85
N LEU A 244 -15.60 1.44 -5.44
CA LEU A 244 -16.48 0.26 -5.45
C LEU A 244 -17.06 -0.06 -4.07
N TYR A 245 -16.26 -0.25 -3.03
CA TYR A 245 -16.75 -0.66 -1.72
C TYR A 245 -17.65 0.39 -1.03
N PRO A 246 -17.28 1.68 -0.98
CA PRO A 246 -18.20 2.73 -0.53
C PRO A 246 -19.50 2.77 -1.33
N SER A 247 -19.44 2.57 -2.63
CA SER A 247 -20.62 2.57 -3.51
C SER A 247 -21.54 1.36 -3.25
N VAL A 248 -20.97 0.18 -3.04
CA VAL A 248 -21.71 -1.03 -2.64
C VAL A 248 -22.43 -0.84 -1.29
N ILE A 249 -21.73 -0.29 -0.29
CA ILE A 249 -22.30 0.01 1.02
C ILE A 249 -23.49 0.97 0.88
N ARG A 250 -23.35 2.01 0.06
CA ARG A 250 -24.41 2.99 -0.20
C ARG A 250 -25.57 2.37 -0.97
N ALA A 251 -25.31 1.60 -2.01
CA ALA A 251 -26.32 0.98 -2.86
C ALA A 251 -27.22 0.02 -2.09
N LEU A 252 -26.65 -0.85 -1.25
CA LEU A 252 -27.40 -1.83 -0.48
C LEU A 252 -27.72 -1.36 0.96
N ASN A 253 -27.56 -0.09 1.25
CA ASN A 253 -27.91 0.48 2.57
C ASN A 253 -27.31 -0.29 3.75
N MET A 254 -26.04 -0.70 3.63
CA MET A 254 -25.39 -1.59 4.60
C MET A 254 -25.00 -0.87 5.89
N GLY A 255 -25.71 -1.16 6.96
CA GLY A 255 -25.43 -0.76 8.32
C GLY A 255 -25.82 -1.87 9.29
N PRO A 256 -25.21 -1.98 10.48
CA PRO A 256 -25.62 -2.96 11.47
C PRO A 256 -27.11 -2.89 11.81
N GLU A 257 -27.68 -1.67 11.82
CA GLU A 257 -29.07 -1.37 12.14
C GLU A 257 -30.05 -1.70 11.02
N THR A 258 -29.58 -1.93 9.80
CA THR A 258 -30.43 -2.26 8.65
C THR A 258 -30.43 -3.73 8.27
N ILE A 259 -29.66 -4.56 8.97
CA ILE A 259 -29.73 -6.01 8.77
C ILE A 259 -31.05 -6.52 9.28
N VAL A 260 -31.80 -7.25 8.43
CA VAL A 260 -33.09 -7.87 8.76
C VAL A 260 -32.90 -9.36 9.00
N GLY A 261 -32.03 -9.99 8.24
CA GLY A 261 -31.78 -11.43 8.34
C GLY A 261 -30.55 -11.86 7.56
N GLN A 262 -30.16 -13.11 7.78
CA GLN A 262 -29.05 -13.76 7.12
C GLN A 262 -29.46 -15.14 6.65
N ILE A 263 -29.27 -15.43 5.37
CA ILE A 263 -29.39 -16.78 4.84
C ILE A 263 -28.26 -17.62 5.44
N ARG A 264 -28.63 -18.69 6.16
CA ARG A 264 -27.65 -19.63 6.69
C ARG A 264 -27.32 -20.65 5.61
N PRO A 265 -26.11 -20.69 5.08
CA PRO A 265 -25.71 -21.70 4.12
C PRO A 265 -25.55 -23.05 4.83
N VAL A 266 -26.47 -23.96 4.63
CA VAL A 266 -26.50 -25.30 5.28
C VAL A 266 -25.23 -26.12 4.95
N ILE A 267 -24.61 -25.85 3.79
CA ILE A 267 -23.49 -26.59 3.27
C ILE A 267 -22.16 -25.82 3.42
N THR A 268 -22.19 -24.56 3.83
CA THR A 268 -21.02 -23.66 3.77
C THR A 268 -19.82 -24.19 4.57
N SER A 269 -20.03 -24.67 5.79
CA SER A 269 -18.94 -25.19 6.62
C SER A 269 -18.30 -26.43 6.03
N ALA A 270 -19.10 -27.33 5.45
CA ALA A 270 -18.60 -28.53 4.78
C ALA A 270 -17.83 -28.19 3.49
N GLU A 271 -18.31 -27.22 2.70
CA GLU A 271 -17.65 -26.74 1.50
C GLU A 271 -16.36 -25.98 1.79
N ILE A 272 -16.35 -25.12 2.81
CA ILE A 272 -15.15 -24.41 3.23
C ILE A 272 -14.10 -25.41 3.70
N ASN A 273 -14.48 -26.40 4.50
CA ASN A 273 -13.56 -27.44 4.96
C ASN A 273 -13.03 -28.28 3.78
N ARG A 274 -13.89 -28.63 2.84
CA ARG A 274 -13.50 -29.35 1.61
C ARG A 274 -12.53 -28.50 0.77
N ALA A 275 -12.78 -27.21 0.62
CA ALA A 275 -11.90 -26.27 -0.09
C ALA A 275 -10.56 -26.08 0.61
N LYS A 276 -10.54 -26.03 1.94
CA LYS A 276 -9.29 -26.00 2.75
C LYS A 276 -8.46 -27.27 2.53
N HIS A 277 -9.08 -28.46 2.60
CA HIS A 277 -8.40 -29.72 2.35
C HIS A 277 -7.90 -29.86 0.92
N ALA A 278 -8.63 -29.34 -0.05
CA ALA A 278 -8.22 -29.29 -1.45
C ALA A 278 -7.20 -28.18 -1.77
N LYS A 279 -6.67 -27.49 -0.76
CA LYS A 279 -5.77 -26.31 -0.88
C LYS A 279 -6.37 -25.16 -1.70
N LYS A 280 -7.68 -25.06 -1.82
CA LYS A 280 -8.37 -23.93 -2.43
C LYS A 280 -8.43 -22.75 -1.46
N SER A 281 -8.42 -21.54 -2.00
CA SER A 281 -8.58 -20.34 -1.17
C SER A 281 -9.98 -20.29 -0.53
N PHE A 282 -10.09 -19.67 0.64
CA PHE A 282 -11.39 -19.39 1.28
C PHE A 282 -12.34 -18.60 0.36
N ALA A 283 -11.80 -17.64 -0.39
CA ALA A 283 -12.53 -16.89 -1.38
C ALA A 283 -13.15 -17.76 -2.50
N ALA A 284 -12.44 -18.80 -2.97
CA ALA A 284 -12.98 -19.72 -3.98
C ALA A 284 -14.12 -20.60 -3.42
N ALA A 285 -14.08 -20.94 -2.13
CA ALA A 285 -15.16 -21.67 -1.47
C ALA A 285 -16.42 -20.81 -1.36
N TRP A 286 -16.28 -19.52 -1.04
CA TRP A 286 -17.40 -18.58 -1.02
C TRP A 286 -17.99 -18.34 -2.42
N ASP A 287 -17.17 -18.23 -3.46
CA ASP A 287 -17.66 -18.08 -4.83
C ASP A 287 -18.52 -19.27 -5.26
N SER A 288 -18.14 -20.50 -4.90
CA SER A 288 -18.95 -21.68 -5.21
C SER A 288 -20.28 -21.70 -4.47
N GLN A 289 -20.34 -21.07 -3.30
CA GLN A 289 -21.55 -21.02 -2.46
C GLN A 289 -22.52 -19.92 -2.90
N PHE A 290 -22.04 -18.69 -3.04
CA PHE A 290 -22.87 -17.50 -3.20
C PHE A 290 -22.87 -16.91 -4.62
N GLY A 291 -21.97 -17.31 -5.47
CA GLY A 291 -21.97 -16.90 -6.89
C GLY A 291 -23.28 -17.28 -7.61
N SER A 292 -23.98 -18.33 -7.16
CA SER A 292 -25.31 -18.71 -7.67
C SER A 292 -26.44 -17.72 -7.32
N TRP A 293 -26.22 -16.90 -6.29
CA TRP A 293 -27.20 -15.86 -5.89
C TRP A 293 -27.10 -14.60 -6.74
N GLU A 294 -26.09 -14.52 -7.59
CA GLU A 294 -25.89 -13.42 -8.53
C GLU A 294 -27.08 -13.26 -9.49
N TYR A 295 -27.80 -14.35 -9.76
CA TYR A 295 -28.91 -14.37 -10.70
C TYR A 295 -30.18 -14.90 -10.06
N GLN A 296 -31.18 -14.06 -9.90
CA GLN A 296 -32.51 -14.40 -9.37
C GLN A 296 -33.17 -15.58 -10.09
N ALA A 297 -32.90 -15.71 -11.40
CA ALA A 297 -33.45 -16.81 -12.20
C ALA A 297 -33.04 -18.19 -11.64
N VAL A 298 -31.86 -18.31 -11.04
CA VAL A 298 -31.39 -19.54 -10.41
C VAL A 298 -32.19 -19.80 -9.12
N MET A 299 -32.38 -18.79 -8.28
CA MET A 299 -33.18 -18.90 -7.06
C MET A 299 -34.61 -19.33 -7.35
N ASN A 300 -35.24 -18.73 -8.36
CA ASN A 300 -36.62 -19.02 -8.73
C ASN A 300 -36.84 -20.44 -9.26
N GLN A 301 -35.80 -21.07 -9.81
CA GLN A 301 -35.86 -22.44 -10.35
C GLN A 301 -35.55 -23.53 -9.30
N GLU A 302 -34.87 -23.20 -8.23
CA GLU A 302 -34.43 -24.15 -7.19
C GLU A 302 -35.55 -24.47 -6.18
N LYS A 303 -36.62 -25.15 -6.63
CA LYS A 303 -37.79 -25.48 -5.83
C LYS A 303 -37.53 -26.43 -4.67
N GLY A 304 -36.45 -27.20 -4.70
CA GLY A 304 -36.18 -28.26 -3.73
C GLY A 304 -35.15 -27.92 -2.66
N THR A 305 -34.46 -26.78 -2.78
CA THR A 305 -33.37 -26.45 -1.85
C THR A 305 -33.89 -25.81 -0.58
N GLY A 306 -33.76 -26.49 0.55
CA GLY A 306 -34.14 -25.97 1.85
C GLY A 306 -33.14 -24.90 2.31
N ILE A 307 -33.60 -23.68 2.44
CA ILE A 307 -32.84 -22.53 2.94
C ILE A 307 -33.28 -22.24 4.37
N ILE A 308 -32.32 -21.94 5.25
CA ILE A 308 -32.59 -21.44 6.60
C ILE A 308 -32.23 -19.96 6.61
N VAL A 309 -33.17 -19.13 7.03
CA VAL A 309 -32.97 -17.70 7.26
C VAL A 309 -32.99 -17.45 8.75
N ASP A 310 -31.91 -16.85 9.25
CA ASP A 310 -31.80 -16.35 10.60
C ASP A 310 -32.20 -14.88 10.63
N TRP A 311 -33.32 -14.56 11.26
CA TRP A 311 -33.82 -13.18 11.38
C TRP A 311 -33.21 -12.46 12.59
N GLU A 312 -33.19 -11.13 12.56
CA GLU A 312 -32.63 -10.32 13.66
C GLU A 312 -33.50 -10.41 14.95
N ASP A 313 -34.74 -10.81 14.86
CA ASP A 313 -35.63 -11.14 16.01
C ASP A 313 -35.22 -12.46 16.69
N LYS A 314 -34.15 -13.11 16.25
CA LYS A 314 -33.62 -14.40 16.70
C LYS A 314 -34.43 -15.62 16.33
N THR A 315 -35.40 -15.48 15.46
CA THR A 315 -36.13 -16.62 14.87
C THR A 315 -35.31 -17.20 13.69
N SER A 316 -35.44 -18.51 13.49
CA SER A 316 -34.85 -19.21 12.33
C SER A 316 -35.94 -19.94 11.59
N VAL A 317 -36.12 -19.62 10.31
CA VAL A 317 -37.18 -20.19 9.48
C VAL A 317 -36.54 -20.97 8.33
N ARG A 318 -37.03 -22.20 8.12
CA ARG A 318 -36.67 -23.01 6.95
C ARG A 318 -37.68 -22.79 5.85
N MET A 319 -37.19 -22.46 4.65
CA MET A 319 -38.04 -22.23 3.48
C MET A 319 -37.34 -22.69 2.20
N SER A 320 -38.06 -22.77 1.10
CA SER A 320 -37.46 -22.99 -0.22
C SER A 320 -36.86 -21.69 -0.78
N ALA A 321 -35.94 -21.81 -1.75
CA ALA A 321 -35.40 -20.66 -2.47
C ALA A 321 -36.51 -19.83 -3.15
N ALA A 322 -37.53 -20.50 -3.71
CA ALA A 322 -38.67 -19.84 -4.32
C ALA A 322 -39.50 -19.00 -3.31
N GLN A 323 -39.73 -19.53 -2.11
CA GLN A 323 -40.44 -18.78 -1.05
C GLN A 323 -39.62 -17.55 -0.60
N LEU A 324 -38.31 -17.71 -0.48
CA LEU A 324 -37.44 -16.57 -0.16
C LEU A 324 -37.46 -15.50 -1.28
N TYR A 325 -37.46 -15.97 -2.54
CA TYR A 325 -37.56 -15.06 -3.69
C TYR A 325 -38.85 -14.25 -3.64
N GLU A 326 -40.02 -14.90 -3.44
CA GLU A 326 -41.32 -14.20 -3.30
C GLU A 326 -41.27 -13.18 -2.17
N ILE A 327 -40.72 -13.52 -1.02
CA ILE A 327 -40.65 -12.60 0.13
C ILE A 327 -39.81 -11.35 -0.17
N ILE A 328 -38.66 -11.52 -0.86
CA ILE A 328 -37.73 -10.41 -1.11
C ILE A 328 -38.07 -9.63 -2.36
N PHE A 329 -38.37 -10.32 -3.49
CA PHE A 329 -38.48 -9.69 -4.80
C PHE A 329 -39.94 -9.39 -5.22
N ASP A 330 -40.91 -10.22 -4.82
CA ASP A 330 -42.29 -10.06 -5.18
C ASP A 330 -43.18 -9.54 -4.02
N GLY A 331 -42.65 -9.56 -2.79
CA GLY A 331 -43.32 -9.05 -1.59
C GLY A 331 -43.30 -7.51 -1.48
N ASN A 332 -44.14 -7.00 -0.60
CA ASN A 332 -44.22 -5.54 -0.30
C ASN A 332 -43.08 -5.07 0.63
N ASN A 333 -42.12 -5.94 0.95
CA ASN A 333 -41.03 -5.61 1.85
C ASN A 333 -40.02 -4.72 1.15
N LYS A 334 -39.55 -3.69 1.85
CA LYS A 334 -38.46 -2.82 1.37
C LYS A 334 -37.11 -3.44 1.70
N TRP A 335 -36.82 -4.62 1.15
CA TRP A 335 -35.64 -5.39 1.43
C TRP A 335 -34.77 -5.55 0.20
N MET A 336 -33.45 -5.68 0.44
CA MET A 336 -32.43 -5.94 -0.55
C MET A 336 -31.60 -7.13 -0.10
N LEU A 337 -31.12 -7.94 -1.05
CA LEU A 337 -30.33 -9.14 -0.79
C LEU A 337 -28.90 -8.93 -1.29
N SER A 338 -27.91 -9.02 -0.41
CA SER A 338 -26.50 -9.01 -0.81
C SER A 338 -26.01 -10.38 -1.30
N ALA A 339 -24.88 -10.41 -2.00
CA ALA A 339 -24.35 -11.64 -2.60
C ALA A 339 -23.97 -12.74 -1.58
N ASN A 340 -23.76 -12.41 -0.30
CA ASN A 340 -23.54 -13.38 0.75
C ASN A 340 -24.82 -13.83 1.48
N GLY A 341 -25.98 -13.42 1.00
CA GLY A 341 -27.25 -13.78 1.61
C GLY A 341 -27.67 -12.95 2.83
N THR A 342 -27.04 -11.80 3.08
CA THR A 342 -27.50 -10.86 4.10
C THR A 342 -28.62 -10.00 3.53
N ILE A 343 -29.72 -9.87 4.26
CA ILE A 343 -30.91 -9.11 3.89
C ILE A 343 -30.84 -7.76 4.61
N PHE A 344 -30.94 -6.67 3.86
CA PHE A 344 -30.92 -5.30 4.37
C PHE A 344 -32.24 -4.61 4.08
N THR A 345 -32.77 -3.82 5.02
CA THR A 345 -33.91 -2.94 4.75
C THR A 345 -33.47 -1.59 4.19
N TYR A 346 -34.32 -0.98 3.37
CA TYR A 346 -34.18 0.40 2.91
C TYR A 346 -35.38 1.28 3.30
N GLU A 347 -36.10 0.90 4.33
CA GLU A 347 -37.21 1.74 4.88
C GLU A 347 -36.69 3.08 5.40
N TYR A 348 -35.46 3.09 5.90
CA TYR A 348 -34.74 4.28 6.34
C TYR A 348 -33.29 4.21 5.89
N GLU A 349 -32.63 5.35 5.84
CA GLU A 349 -31.18 5.42 5.46
C GLU A 349 -30.29 5.03 6.64
N ALA A 350 -29.45 4.04 6.45
CA ALA A 350 -28.48 3.62 7.44
C ALA A 350 -27.43 4.71 7.73
N ILE A 351 -26.81 4.65 8.90
CA ILE A 351 -25.82 5.64 9.37
C ILE A 351 -24.60 5.67 8.46
N ILE A 352 -24.01 4.51 8.22
CA ILE A 352 -22.77 4.39 7.41
C ILE A 352 -22.98 4.81 5.95
N PRO A 353 -23.99 4.33 5.23
CA PRO A 353 -24.33 4.82 3.90
C PRO A 353 -24.58 6.32 3.81
N GLY A 354 -25.32 6.89 4.75
CA GLY A 354 -25.57 8.32 4.78
C GLY A 354 -24.32 9.14 5.05
N LEU A 355 -23.43 8.66 5.92
CA LEU A 355 -22.14 9.28 6.18
C LEU A 355 -21.25 9.26 4.93
N LEU A 356 -21.16 8.11 4.24
CA LEU A 356 -20.40 7.97 2.99
C LEU A 356 -20.93 8.87 1.88
N LYS A 357 -22.28 8.98 1.76
CA LYS A 357 -22.93 9.88 0.80
C LYS A 357 -22.52 11.32 1.05
N ARG A 358 -22.63 11.79 2.30
CA ARG A 358 -22.25 13.14 2.69
C ARG A 358 -20.76 13.41 2.42
N TRP A 359 -19.86 12.52 2.80
CA TRP A 359 -18.43 12.70 2.54
C TRP A 359 -18.08 12.78 1.06
N TYR A 360 -18.78 12.00 0.24
CA TYR A 360 -18.59 12.02 -1.20
C TYR A 360 -19.06 13.36 -1.81
N GLU A 361 -20.24 13.84 -1.43
CA GLU A 361 -20.79 15.12 -1.87
C GLU A 361 -19.92 16.31 -1.42
N GLU A 362 -19.53 16.32 -0.15
CA GLU A 362 -18.59 17.33 0.40
C GLU A 362 -17.27 17.33 -0.35
N ARG A 363 -16.72 16.16 -0.68
CA ARG A 363 -15.48 16.05 -1.45
C ARG A 363 -15.63 16.63 -2.85
N GLN A 364 -16.71 16.33 -3.54
CA GLN A 364 -16.96 16.89 -4.88
C GLN A 364 -17.07 18.41 -4.84
N GLU A 365 -17.75 18.96 -3.84
CA GLU A 365 -17.84 20.41 -3.66
C GLU A 365 -16.46 21.04 -3.39
N MET A 366 -15.65 20.45 -2.51
CA MET A 366 -14.30 20.92 -2.23
C MET A 366 -13.40 20.87 -3.47
N GLN A 367 -13.49 19.79 -4.27
CA GLN A 367 -12.78 19.68 -5.54
C GLN A 367 -13.23 20.74 -6.57
N ARG A 368 -14.53 21.11 -6.58
CA ARG A 368 -15.01 22.20 -7.41
C ARG A 368 -14.41 23.53 -6.96
N LYS A 369 -14.50 23.85 -5.65
CA LYS A 369 -13.90 25.06 -5.07
C LYS A 369 -12.40 25.14 -5.39
N MET A 370 -11.66 24.02 -5.24
CA MET A 370 -10.24 23.93 -5.59
C MET A 370 -9.97 24.29 -7.07
N ARG A 371 -10.84 23.89 -7.99
CA ARG A 371 -10.71 24.26 -9.41
C ARG A 371 -11.04 25.73 -9.67
N ASP A 372 -11.98 26.28 -8.93
CA ASP A 372 -12.50 27.64 -9.10
C ASP A 372 -11.56 28.70 -8.48
N CYS A 373 -10.53 28.32 -7.71
CA CYS A 373 -9.58 29.25 -7.07
C CYS A 373 -8.65 29.99 -8.05
N GLY A 374 -8.60 29.61 -9.33
CA GLY A 374 -7.69 30.20 -10.32
C GLY A 374 -6.23 30.15 -9.86
N ASP A 375 -5.57 31.31 -9.84
CA ASP A 375 -4.14 31.44 -9.46
C ASP A 375 -3.93 31.61 -7.93
N ASN A 376 -4.99 31.54 -7.13
CA ASN A 376 -4.88 31.64 -5.67
C ASN A 376 -4.38 30.31 -5.08
N GLU A 377 -3.05 30.16 -5.00
CA GLU A 377 -2.41 28.92 -4.49
C GLU A 377 -2.77 28.61 -3.04
N ILE A 378 -2.91 29.63 -2.16
CA ILE A 378 -3.24 29.45 -0.74
C ILE A 378 -4.64 28.85 -0.60
N GLU A 379 -5.61 29.39 -1.31
CA GLU A 379 -6.98 28.90 -1.26
C GLU A 379 -7.11 27.51 -1.92
N ARG A 380 -6.41 27.29 -3.02
CA ARG A 380 -6.35 25.98 -3.68
C ARG A 380 -5.78 24.91 -2.75
N GLU A 381 -4.70 25.21 -2.03
CA GLU A 381 -4.11 24.30 -1.06
C GLU A 381 -5.05 24.04 0.13
N TYR A 382 -5.74 25.06 0.62
CA TYR A 382 -6.75 24.94 1.67
C TYR A 382 -7.85 23.93 1.30
N TRP A 383 -8.39 24.02 0.07
CA TRP A 383 -9.41 23.08 -0.40
C TRP A 383 -8.84 21.71 -0.71
N ASP A 384 -7.59 21.63 -1.21
CA ASP A 384 -6.94 20.35 -1.48
C ASP A 384 -6.75 19.54 -0.19
N LYS A 385 -6.28 20.13 0.89
CA LYS A 385 -6.15 19.43 2.18
C LYS A 385 -7.51 18.89 2.67
N ARG A 386 -8.55 19.67 2.57
CA ARG A 386 -9.89 19.29 3.02
C ARG A 386 -10.50 18.17 2.18
N GLN A 387 -10.39 18.21 0.84
CA GLN A 387 -10.86 17.13 0.00
C GLN A 387 -10.05 15.85 0.22
N LEU A 388 -8.76 15.98 0.52
CA LEU A 388 -7.88 14.84 0.82
C LEU A 388 -8.33 14.10 2.09
N VAL A 389 -8.71 14.82 3.14
CA VAL A 389 -9.30 14.21 4.36
C VAL A 389 -10.52 13.37 4.02
N LYS A 390 -11.44 13.91 3.18
CA LYS A 390 -12.62 13.13 2.76
C LYS A 390 -12.24 11.89 1.95
N LYS A 391 -11.23 11.98 1.08
CA LYS A 391 -10.70 10.82 0.35
C LYS A 391 -10.14 9.76 1.31
N ILE A 392 -9.38 10.17 2.32
CA ILE A 392 -8.82 9.27 3.33
C ILE A 392 -9.95 8.58 4.12
N ASN A 393 -10.93 9.34 4.58
CA ASN A 393 -12.07 8.82 5.32
C ASN A 393 -12.87 7.79 4.49
N LEU A 394 -13.20 8.11 3.24
CA LEU A 394 -13.91 7.21 2.31
C LEU A 394 -13.16 5.90 2.09
N ASN A 395 -11.85 5.96 1.86
CA ASN A 395 -11.03 4.79 1.59
C ASN A 395 -10.76 3.94 2.85
N SER A 396 -10.73 4.57 4.02
CA SER A 396 -10.43 3.90 5.29
C SER A 396 -11.64 3.22 5.92
N LEU A 397 -12.86 3.67 5.61
CA LEU A 397 -14.07 3.23 6.31
C LEU A 397 -14.28 1.72 6.20
N TYR A 398 -14.18 1.16 5.01
CA TYR A 398 -14.40 -0.27 4.82
C TYR A 398 -13.40 -1.12 5.64
N GLY A 399 -12.12 -0.78 5.59
CA GLY A 399 -11.09 -1.48 6.39
C GLY A 399 -11.29 -1.32 7.89
N ALA A 400 -11.80 -0.15 8.33
CA ALA A 400 -12.05 0.12 9.74
C ALA A 400 -13.24 -0.69 10.29
N ILE A 401 -14.35 -0.76 9.56
CA ILE A 401 -15.53 -1.54 10.00
C ILE A 401 -15.30 -3.05 9.95
N LEU A 402 -14.29 -3.53 9.22
CA LEU A 402 -13.85 -4.93 9.22
C LEU A 402 -12.87 -5.27 10.36
N ASN A 403 -12.40 -4.28 11.10
CA ASN A 403 -11.54 -4.51 12.23
C ASN A 403 -12.36 -4.95 13.46
N PRO A 404 -12.09 -6.11 14.06
CA PRO A 404 -12.84 -6.58 15.23
C PRO A 404 -12.80 -5.62 16.43
N GLY A 405 -11.82 -4.72 16.51
CA GLY A 405 -11.73 -3.65 17.51
C GLY A 405 -12.70 -2.48 17.28
N CYS A 406 -13.35 -2.39 16.13
CA CYS A 406 -14.36 -1.36 15.83
C CYS A 406 -15.70 -1.73 16.46
N ARG A 407 -16.39 -0.75 17.08
CA ARG A 407 -17.76 -0.94 17.65
C ARG A 407 -18.78 -1.40 16.63
N PHE A 408 -18.62 -0.92 15.38
CA PHE A 408 -19.54 -1.17 14.26
C PHE A 408 -19.13 -2.38 13.43
N PHE A 409 -18.20 -3.20 13.93
CA PHE A 409 -17.77 -4.42 13.26
C PHE A 409 -18.93 -5.42 13.14
N ASP A 410 -19.19 -5.84 11.90
CA ASP A 410 -20.06 -6.96 11.59
C ASP A 410 -19.52 -7.69 10.36
N MET A 411 -19.18 -8.98 10.53
CA MET A 411 -18.61 -9.81 9.46
C MET A 411 -19.57 -9.97 8.29
N ARG A 412 -20.90 -9.95 8.55
CA ARG A 412 -21.92 -10.05 7.51
C ARG A 412 -21.83 -8.86 6.55
N ILE A 413 -21.61 -7.64 7.07
CA ILE A 413 -21.40 -6.45 6.25
C ILE A 413 -20.13 -6.58 5.44
N GLY A 414 -19.03 -6.98 6.08
CA GLY A 414 -17.76 -7.13 5.39
C GLY A 414 -17.80 -8.08 4.20
N GLN A 415 -18.43 -9.23 4.39
CA GLN A 415 -18.64 -10.22 3.32
C GLN A 415 -19.66 -9.73 2.27
N SER A 416 -20.71 -9.02 2.70
CA SER A 416 -21.67 -8.42 1.77
C SER A 416 -21.00 -7.47 0.80
N VAL A 417 -20.09 -6.63 1.29
CA VAL A 417 -19.36 -5.66 0.46
C VAL A 417 -18.48 -6.35 -0.57
N THR A 418 -17.63 -7.29 -0.13
CA THR A 418 -16.68 -7.94 -1.05
C THR A 418 -17.36 -8.84 -2.06
N LEU A 419 -18.33 -9.66 -1.64
CA LEU A 419 -19.00 -10.60 -2.55
C LEU A 419 -19.93 -9.89 -3.52
N THR A 420 -20.65 -8.85 -3.08
CA THR A 420 -21.43 -8.01 -3.99
C THR A 420 -20.52 -7.26 -4.97
N GLY A 421 -19.40 -6.73 -4.48
CA GLY A 421 -18.39 -6.10 -5.34
C GLY A 421 -17.87 -7.05 -6.42
N ARG A 422 -17.61 -8.32 -6.08
CA ARG A 422 -17.24 -9.35 -7.07
C ARG A 422 -18.31 -9.53 -8.17
N CYS A 423 -19.57 -9.60 -7.79
CA CYS A 423 -20.67 -9.73 -8.73
C CYS A 423 -20.72 -8.52 -9.69
N ILE A 424 -20.56 -7.32 -9.15
CA ILE A 424 -20.55 -6.08 -9.94
C ILE A 424 -19.37 -6.05 -10.90
N THR A 425 -18.16 -6.41 -10.45
CA THR A 425 -16.95 -6.46 -11.32
C THR A 425 -17.10 -7.52 -12.42
N LYS A 426 -17.66 -8.68 -12.11
CA LYS A 426 -17.96 -9.71 -13.12
C LYS A 426 -19.02 -9.24 -14.11
N HIS A 427 -20.08 -8.57 -13.65
CA HIS A 427 -21.06 -7.94 -14.54
C HIS A 427 -20.41 -6.93 -15.47
N MET A 428 -19.57 -6.04 -14.93
CA MET A 428 -18.82 -5.07 -15.73
C MET A 428 -18.00 -5.77 -16.83
N ALA A 429 -17.23 -6.80 -16.49
CA ALA A 429 -16.45 -7.56 -17.46
C ALA A 429 -17.35 -8.24 -18.50
N SER A 430 -18.45 -8.88 -18.06
CA SER A 430 -19.40 -9.53 -18.99
C SER A 430 -20.05 -8.52 -19.94
N LYS A 431 -20.37 -7.33 -19.44
CA LYS A 431 -20.99 -6.28 -20.27
C LYS A 431 -20.01 -5.65 -21.27
N VAL A 432 -18.73 -5.45 -20.86
CA VAL A 432 -17.66 -5.08 -21.77
C VAL A 432 -17.55 -6.11 -22.92
N ASN A 433 -17.49 -7.40 -22.59
CA ASN A 433 -17.38 -8.45 -23.60
C ASN A 433 -18.62 -8.52 -24.49
N GLU A 434 -19.82 -8.31 -23.93
CA GLU A 434 -21.07 -8.28 -24.71
C GLU A 434 -21.06 -7.12 -25.72
N VAL A 435 -20.63 -5.93 -25.31
CA VAL A 435 -20.56 -4.75 -26.21
C VAL A 435 -19.50 -4.95 -27.30
N VAL A 436 -18.38 -5.59 -26.98
CA VAL A 436 -17.26 -5.77 -27.93
C VAL A 436 -17.45 -7.01 -28.79
N ALA A 437 -17.84 -8.13 -28.21
CA ALA A 437 -17.84 -9.45 -28.85
C ALA A 437 -19.26 -10.09 -29.01
N GLY A 438 -20.31 -9.42 -28.56
CA GLY A 438 -21.69 -9.83 -28.75
C GLY A 438 -22.23 -10.86 -27.75
N HIS A 439 -21.46 -11.28 -26.75
CA HIS A 439 -21.91 -12.25 -25.76
C HIS A 439 -21.49 -11.89 -24.32
N TYR A 440 -22.40 -12.13 -23.40
CA TYR A 440 -22.27 -11.79 -21.96
C TYR A 440 -21.44 -12.85 -21.25
N ASP A 441 -20.11 -12.61 -21.14
CA ASP A 441 -19.17 -13.51 -20.46
C ASP A 441 -18.01 -12.71 -19.84
N HIS A 442 -17.83 -12.83 -18.53
CA HIS A 442 -16.74 -12.15 -17.81
C HIS A 442 -15.33 -12.73 -18.06
N LYS A 443 -15.24 -13.83 -18.79
CA LYS A 443 -14.01 -14.48 -19.27
C LYS A 443 -13.93 -14.48 -20.80
N GLY A 444 -14.77 -13.70 -21.46
CA GLY A 444 -14.79 -13.61 -22.91
C GLY A 444 -13.48 -13.10 -23.51
N GLU A 445 -13.31 -13.29 -24.81
CA GLU A 445 -12.06 -13.07 -25.54
C GLU A 445 -11.56 -11.62 -25.50
N SER A 446 -12.47 -10.66 -25.32
CA SER A 446 -12.07 -9.24 -25.20
C SER A 446 -11.50 -8.89 -23.84
N ILE A 447 -11.74 -9.72 -22.78
CA ILE A 447 -11.32 -9.45 -21.42
C ILE A 447 -9.90 -9.95 -21.20
N VAL A 448 -8.97 -9.04 -20.95
CA VAL A 448 -7.56 -9.36 -20.72
C VAL A 448 -7.28 -9.62 -19.24
N TYR A 449 -7.82 -8.77 -18.35
CA TYR A 449 -7.58 -8.89 -16.91
C TYR A 449 -8.66 -8.13 -16.11
N GLY A 450 -8.86 -8.52 -14.85
CA GLY A 450 -9.71 -7.80 -13.90
C GLY A 450 -9.15 -7.87 -12.48
N ASP A 451 -9.16 -6.74 -11.78
CA ASP A 451 -8.66 -6.64 -10.40
C ASP A 451 -9.57 -5.75 -9.56
N THR A 452 -10.27 -6.36 -8.63
CA THR A 452 -11.12 -5.71 -7.61
C THR A 452 -12.24 -4.85 -8.19
N ASP A 453 -11.93 -3.71 -8.76
CA ASP A 453 -12.83 -2.66 -9.26
C ASP A 453 -12.56 -2.27 -10.72
N SER A 454 -11.54 -2.83 -11.34
CA SER A 454 -11.14 -2.52 -12.71
C SER A 454 -11.15 -3.74 -13.64
N VAL A 455 -11.44 -3.49 -14.91
CA VAL A 455 -11.40 -4.47 -15.99
C VAL A 455 -10.55 -3.92 -17.13
N TYR A 456 -9.53 -4.68 -17.53
CA TYR A 456 -8.69 -4.44 -18.70
C TYR A 456 -9.19 -5.27 -19.87
N PHE A 457 -9.37 -4.66 -21.01
CA PHE A 457 -9.91 -5.30 -22.22
C PHE A 457 -9.23 -4.79 -23.48
N SER A 458 -9.42 -5.50 -24.59
CA SER A 458 -9.01 -5.06 -25.91
C SER A 458 -10.09 -5.41 -26.93
N ALA A 459 -10.55 -4.42 -27.68
CA ALA A 459 -11.46 -4.60 -28.79
C ALA A 459 -10.71 -4.92 -30.12
N TYR A 460 -9.38 -4.74 -30.16
CA TYR A 460 -8.60 -4.83 -31.39
C TYR A 460 -8.69 -6.17 -32.10
N LYS A 461 -8.53 -7.28 -31.34
CA LYS A 461 -8.58 -8.64 -31.91
C LYS A 461 -9.98 -8.97 -32.43
N THR A 462 -11.01 -8.60 -31.72
CA THR A 462 -12.40 -8.89 -32.05
C THR A 462 -12.84 -8.11 -33.28
N LEU A 463 -12.42 -6.84 -33.39
CA LEU A 463 -12.78 -5.94 -34.49
C LEU A 463 -11.75 -5.94 -35.65
N GLN A 464 -10.81 -6.89 -35.67
CA GLN A 464 -9.68 -6.88 -36.60
C GLN A 464 -10.13 -6.96 -38.07
N LYS A 465 -11.25 -7.63 -38.36
CA LYS A 465 -11.82 -7.72 -39.71
C LYS A 465 -12.34 -6.36 -40.20
N GLU A 466 -13.17 -5.72 -39.36
CA GLU A 466 -13.78 -4.41 -39.66
C GLU A 466 -12.73 -3.31 -39.78
N ILE A 467 -11.65 -3.42 -39.00
CA ILE A 467 -10.50 -2.50 -39.05
C ILE A 467 -9.76 -2.68 -40.41
N LYS A 468 -9.48 -3.92 -40.81
CA LYS A 468 -8.81 -4.20 -42.12
C LYS A 468 -9.64 -3.83 -43.30
N GLU A 469 -10.96 -3.97 -43.24
CA GLU A 469 -11.91 -3.56 -44.28
C GLU A 469 -12.15 -2.04 -44.31
N GLY A 470 -11.55 -1.28 -43.35
CA GLY A 470 -11.67 0.17 -43.28
C GLY A 470 -13.03 0.66 -42.77
N ILE A 471 -13.86 -0.22 -42.23
CA ILE A 471 -15.19 0.09 -41.69
C ILE A 471 -15.05 0.89 -40.38
N ILE A 472 -14.07 0.51 -39.53
CA ILE A 472 -13.78 1.17 -38.27
C ILE A 472 -12.41 1.86 -38.41
N PRO A 473 -12.35 3.20 -38.27
CA PRO A 473 -11.07 3.91 -38.27
C PRO A 473 -10.33 3.55 -36.98
N TRP A 474 -9.05 3.17 -37.12
CA TRP A 474 -8.23 2.74 -35.99
C TRP A 474 -7.04 3.66 -35.77
N THR A 475 -7.30 4.76 -35.06
CA THR A 475 -6.32 5.76 -34.65
C THR A 475 -6.37 5.91 -33.14
N LYS A 476 -5.36 6.53 -32.52
CA LYS A 476 -5.36 6.78 -31.07
C LYS A 476 -6.63 7.50 -30.61
N ASP A 477 -7.09 8.48 -31.34
CA ASP A 477 -8.28 9.27 -30.98
C ASP A 477 -9.58 8.49 -31.20
N SER A 478 -9.70 7.74 -32.30
CA SER A 478 -10.88 6.91 -32.52
C SER A 478 -11.01 5.78 -31.50
N VAL A 479 -9.89 5.21 -31.05
CA VAL A 479 -9.88 4.17 -30.01
C VAL A 479 -10.28 4.76 -28.65
N VAL A 480 -9.82 5.97 -28.30
CA VAL A 480 -10.27 6.68 -27.11
C VAL A 480 -11.79 6.87 -27.14
N ALA A 481 -12.32 7.41 -28.26
CA ALA A 481 -13.75 7.63 -28.41
C ALA A 481 -14.58 6.33 -28.37
N LEU A 482 -14.06 5.25 -28.98
CA LEU A 482 -14.70 3.93 -28.90
C LEU A 482 -14.75 3.39 -27.47
N TYR A 483 -13.64 3.51 -26.73
CA TYR A 483 -13.55 2.99 -25.38
C TYR A 483 -14.33 3.84 -24.36
N ASP A 484 -14.46 5.13 -24.58
CA ASP A 484 -15.39 5.99 -23.85
C ASP A 484 -16.84 5.53 -24.07
N LYS A 485 -17.24 5.27 -25.31
CA LYS A 485 -18.58 4.75 -25.62
C LYS A 485 -18.84 3.40 -24.97
N ILE A 486 -17.88 2.47 -24.98
CA ILE A 486 -18.00 1.17 -24.29
C ILE A 486 -18.19 1.39 -22.79
N ALA A 487 -17.41 2.28 -22.17
CA ALA A 487 -17.56 2.59 -20.77
C ALA A 487 -18.91 3.19 -20.42
N ASP A 488 -19.46 4.05 -21.27
CA ASP A 488 -20.78 4.65 -21.08
C ASP A 488 -21.91 3.61 -21.19
N GLU A 489 -21.84 2.68 -22.14
CA GLU A 489 -22.81 1.58 -22.28
C GLU A 489 -22.75 0.63 -21.06
N VAL A 490 -21.54 0.31 -20.61
CA VAL A 490 -21.34 -0.48 -19.38
C VAL A 490 -21.91 0.23 -18.17
N ASN A 491 -21.62 1.51 -18.04
CA ASN A 491 -22.12 2.33 -16.93
C ASN A 491 -23.67 2.39 -16.90
N GLY A 492 -24.29 2.53 -18.06
CA GLY A 492 -25.76 2.50 -18.21
C GLY A 492 -26.42 1.18 -17.77
N SER A 493 -25.66 0.08 -17.73
CA SER A 493 -26.18 -1.24 -17.38
C SER A 493 -26.28 -1.49 -15.85
N PHE A 494 -25.52 -0.78 -15.03
CA PHE A 494 -25.45 -1.06 -13.58
C PHE A 494 -26.79 -0.89 -12.87
N LYS A 495 -27.55 0.14 -13.19
CA LYS A 495 -28.87 0.38 -12.58
C LYS A 495 -29.78 -0.83 -12.71
N SER A 496 -29.93 -1.37 -13.91
CA SER A 496 -30.75 -2.54 -14.19
C SER A 496 -30.19 -3.80 -13.52
N PHE A 497 -28.87 -3.98 -13.57
CA PHE A 497 -28.20 -5.09 -12.93
C PHE A 497 -28.43 -5.09 -11.41
N MET A 498 -28.20 -3.97 -10.74
CA MET A 498 -28.40 -3.85 -9.29
C MET A 498 -29.83 -4.14 -8.87
N THR A 499 -30.81 -3.66 -9.64
CA THR A 499 -32.21 -3.94 -9.37
C THR A 499 -32.52 -5.43 -9.55
N LYS A 500 -32.07 -6.04 -10.62
CA LYS A 500 -32.31 -7.45 -10.91
C LYS A 500 -31.57 -8.40 -9.99
N ALA A 501 -30.32 -8.13 -9.67
CA ALA A 501 -29.46 -9.01 -8.88
C ALA A 501 -29.69 -8.88 -7.37
N PHE A 502 -29.97 -7.68 -6.87
CA PHE A 502 -29.98 -7.38 -5.44
C PHE A 502 -31.26 -6.70 -4.94
N HIS A 503 -32.25 -6.53 -5.80
CA HIS A 503 -33.50 -5.84 -5.50
C HIS A 503 -33.31 -4.40 -5.00
N THR A 504 -32.28 -3.72 -5.53
CA THR A 504 -32.08 -2.32 -5.17
C THR A 504 -33.07 -1.40 -5.88
N PRO A 505 -33.62 -0.39 -5.20
CA PRO A 505 -34.35 0.67 -5.87
C PRO A 505 -33.47 1.38 -6.91
N SER A 506 -34.09 1.88 -7.99
CA SER A 506 -33.37 2.58 -9.07
C SER A 506 -32.44 3.68 -8.58
N THR A 507 -32.90 4.48 -7.64
CA THR A 507 -32.14 5.60 -7.03
C THR A 507 -30.93 5.16 -6.24
N ARG A 508 -30.89 3.91 -5.77
CA ARG A 508 -29.72 3.34 -5.08
C ARG A 508 -28.80 2.60 -6.05
N GLY A 509 -29.35 1.98 -7.10
CA GLY A 509 -28.56 1.30 -8.12
C GLY A 509 -27.68 2.26 -8.93
N GLU A 510 -28.12 3.50 -9.12
CA GLU A 510 -27.36 4.58 -9.80
C GLU A 510 -26.07 5.00 -9.08
N VAL A 511 -25.89 4.62 -7.82
CA VAL A 511 -24.66 4.93 -7.07
C VAL A 511 -23.44 4.18 -7.61
N ILE A 512 -23.66 3.01 -8.24
CA ILE A 512 -22.58 2.27 -8.91
C ILE A 512 -22.31 2.95 -10.26
N ALA A 513 -21.14 3.51 -10.39
CA ALA A 513 -20.71 4.19 -11.59
C ALA A 513 -19.27 3.80 -11.95
N ALA A 514 -19.03 3.57 -13.22
CA ALA A 514 -17.72 3.28 -13.75
C ALA A 514 -17.36 4.27 -14.88
N GLY A 515 -16.09 4.47 -15.08
CA GLY A 515 -15.57 5.30 -16.15
C GLY A 515 -14.36 4.65 -16.81
N ARG A 516 -14.01 5.14 -18.02
CA ARG A 516 -12.75 4.75 -18.64
C ARG A 516 -11.59 5.37 -17.87
N GLU A 517 -10.72 4.53 -17.31
CA GLU A 517 -9.52 5.00 -16.63
C GLU A 517 -8.41 5.34 -17.63
N LEU A 518 -8.03 4.40 -18.49
CA LEU A 518 -6.93 4.60 -19.42
C LEU A 518 -7.15 3.91 -20.77
N VAL A 519 -6.38 4.38 -21.77
CA VAL A 519 -6.18 3.72 -23.07
C VAL A 519 -4.68 3.61 -23.31
N ALA A 520 -4.22 2.39 -23.61
CA ALA A 520 -2.82 2.08 -23.81
C ALA A 520 -2.58 1.47 -25.20
N SER A 521 -1.44 1.77 -25.79
CA SER A 521 -1.03 1.17 -27.07
C SER A 521 -0.71 -0.31 -26.90
N LYS A 522 -0.03 -0.65 -25.82
CA LYS A 522 0.34 -2.04 -25.46
C LYS A 522 0.24 -2.30 -23.96
N GLY A 523 0.00 -3.56 -23.60
CA GLY A 523 0.05 -4.04 -22.24
C GLY A 523 0.69 -5.42 -22.15
N LEU A 524 1.54 -5.62 -21.15
CA LEU A 524 2.14 -6.91 -20.79
C LEU A 524 1.50 -7.43 -19.52
N PHE A 525 0.86 -8.59 -19.59
CA PHE A 525 0.19 -9.23 -18.46
C PHE A 525 0.87 -10.57 -18.13
N ILE A 526 1.41 -10.70 -16.92
CA ILE A 526 2.23 -11.83 -16.50
C ILE A 526 1.41 -12.78 -15.62
N THR A 527 0.88 -12.24 -14.53
CA THR A 527 0.05 -12.99 -13.59
C THR A 527 -0.81 -12.00 -12.76
N LYS A 528 -1.65 -12.53 -11.88
CA LYS A 528 -2.47 -11.70 -10.99
C LYS A 528 -1.63 -10.64 -10.29
N LYS A 529 -2.06 -9.38 -10.39
CA LYS A 529 -1.41 -8.19 -9.80
C LYS A 529 0.01 -7.90 -10.32
N ARG A 530 0.42 -8.54 -11.44
CA ARG A 530 1.72 -8.30 -12.08
C ARG A 530 1.53 -8.04 -13.57
N TYR A 531 1.51 -6.77 -13.93
CA TYR A 531 1.30 -6.30 -15.31
C TYR A 531 1.88 -4.91 -15.52
N ALA A 532 2.02 -4.51 -16.77
CA ALA A 532 2.33 -3.15 -17.16
C ALA A 532 1.61 -2.75 -18.44
N VAL A 533 1.29 -1.45 -18.57
CA VAL A 533 0.69 -0.87 -19.76
C VAL A 533 1.37 0.43 -20.13
N LEU A 534 1.52 0.71 -21.42
CA LEU A 534 2.00 1.99 -21.97
C LEU A 534 0.78 2.80 -22.41
N TYR A 535 0.24 3.62 -21.49
CA TYR A 535 -0.95 4.39 -21.77
C TYR A 535 -0.63 5.74 -22.43
N TYR A 536 -1.44 6.11 -23.40
CA TYR A 536 -1.35 7.40 -24.09
C TYR A 536 -2.52 8.35 -23.75
N ASP A 537 -3.56 7.83 -23.12
CA ASP A 537 -4.63 8.64 -22.53
C ASP A 537 -5.01 8.10 -21.14
N LYS A 538 -5.19 8.99 -20.18
CA LYS A 538 -5.70 8.66 -18.85
C LYS A 538 -6.73 9.69 -18.42
N GLU A 539 -7.97 9.24 -18.19
CA GLU A 539 -9.09 10.09 -17.75
C GLU A 539 -9.25 11.34 -18.63
N GLY A 540 -9.08 11.19 -19.97
CA GLY A 540 -9.18 12.27 -20.92
C GLY A 540 -7.94 13.18 -21.03
N LYS A 541 -6.85 12.83 -20.33
CA LYS A 541 -5.58 13.57 -20.43
C LYS A 541 -4.57 12.77 -21.27
N ARG A 542 -4.09 13.41 -22.34
CA ARG A 542 -3.07 12.80 -23.21
C ARG A 542 -1.72 12.72 -22.49
N ALA A 543 -1.05 11.61 -22.65
CA ALA A 543 0.27 11.33 -22.09
C ALA A 543 1.35 11.14 -23.18
N ASP A 544 0.96 11.06 -24.44
CA ASP A 544 1.82 10.97 -25.63
C ASP A 544 2.12 12.35 -26.21
N VAL A 545 2.49 13.27 -25.36
CA VAL A 545 2.88 14.65 -25.71
C VAL A 545 4.40 14.77 -25.73
N ASP A 546 4.91 15.83 -26.35
CA ASP A 546 6.35 16.15 -26.41
C ASP A 546 7.21 15.02 -27.01
N GLY A 547 6.69 14.33 -28.03
CA GLY A 547 7.40 13.25 -28.72
C GLY A 547 7.51 11.93 -27.96
N LYS A 548 6.77 11.77 -26.86
CA LYS A 548 6.69 10.51 -26.10
C LYS A 548 5.57 9.61 -26.61
N ASP A 549 5.78 8.29 -26.55
CA ASP A 549 4.75 7.31 -26.96
C ASP A 549 3.62 7.17 -25.92
N GLY A 550 3.85 7.67 -24.71
CA GLY A 550 2.96 7.57 -23.57
C GLY A 550 3.70 7.47 -22.24
N LYS A 551 2.98 7.12 -21.19
CA LYS A 551 3.53 6.86 -19.87
C LYS A 551 3.32 5.40 -19.47
N MET A 552 4.28 4.82 -18.77
CA MET A 552 4.21 3.45 -18.27
C MET A 552 3.53 3.38 -16.90
N LYS A 553 2.48 2.55 -16.78
CA LYS A 553 1.90 2.11 -15.50
C LYS A 553 2.33 0.66 -15.27
N ALA A 554 3.12 0.40 -14.23
CA ALA A 554 3.60 -0.93 -13.86
C ALA A 554 3.15 -1.29 -12.46
N MET A 555 2.58 -2.49 -12.28
CA MET A 555 2.02 -2.98 -11.02
C MET A 555 2.66 -4.32 -10.62
N GLY A 556 3.12 -4.40 -9.36
CA GLY A 556 3.63 -5.64 -8.75
C GLY A 556 4.89 -6.23 -9.38
N LEU A 557 5.56 -5.50 -10.27
CA LEU A 557 6.76 -5.93 -10.96
C LEU A 557 8.04 -5.61 -10.16
N ASP A 558 9.10 -6.37 -10.41
CA ASP A 558 10.35 -6.28 -9.67
C ASP A 558 11.02 -4.89 -9.76
N LEU A 559 10.78 -4.14 -10.83
CA LEU A 559 11.23 -2.74 -11.00
C LEU A 559 10.63 -1.75 -9.97
N LYS A 560 9.59 -2.14 -9.24
CA LYS A 560 8.96 -1.33 -8.16
C LYS A 560 9.23 -1.87 -6.77
N ARG A 561 9.99 -2.95 -6.64
CA ARG A 561 10.22 -3.64 -5.36
C ARG A 561 11.46 -3.13 -4.65
N SER A 562 11.33 -2.85 -3.37
CA SER A 562 12.43 -2.35 -2.51
C SER A 562 13.56 -3.38 -2.26
N ASP A 563 13.39 -4.63 -2.67
CA ASP A 563 14.41 -5.69 -2.59
C ASP A 563 15.18 -5.91 -3.91
N THR A 564 14.97 -5.03 -4.89
CA THR A 564 15.74 -4.95 -6.14
C THR A 564 16.71 -3.77 -6.06
N PRO A 565 18.00 -3.93 -6.40
CA PRO A 565 18.95 -2.81 -6.49
C PRO A 565 18.46 -1.74 -7.47
N VAL A 566 18.70 -0.46 -7.17
CA VAL A 566 18.19 0.67 -7.97
C VAL A 566 18.63 0.58 -9.45
N PHE A 567 19.91 0.34 -9.71
CA PHE A 567 20.42 0.22 -11.08
C PHE A 567 19.78 -0.95 -11.86
N VAL A 568 19.35 -2.03 -11.17
CA VAL A 568 18.58 -3.12 -11.79
C VAL A 568 17.12 -2.70 -12.01
N GLN A 569 16.53 -1.91 -11.10
CA GLN A 569 15.18 -1.35 -11.30
C GLN A 569 15.13 -0.46 -12.55
N ASP A 570 16.13 0.41 -12.73
CA ASP A 570 16.24 1.30 -13.89
C ASP A 570 16.37 0.49 -15.18
N PHE A 571 17.26 -0.49 -15.21
CA PHE A 571 17.41 -1.41 -16.33
C PHE A 571 16.11 -2.16 -16.65
N LEU A 572 15.44 -2.73 -15.64
CA LEU A 572 14.16 -3.44 -15.86
C LEU A 572 13.06 -2.50 -16.34
N SER A 573 13.09 -1.23 -15.92
CA SER A 573 12.17 -0.19 -16.39
C SER A 573 12.39 0.13 -17.87
N ASP A 574 13.65 0.31 -18.27
CA ASP A 574 14.01 0.56 -19.68
C ASP A 574 13.64 -0.65 -20.55
N LEU A 575 13.98 -1.87 -20.09
CA LEU A 575 13.65 -3.10 -20.79
C LEU A 575 12.15 -3.25 -21.00
N LEU A 576 11.37 -3.01 -19.97
CA LEU A 576 9.90 -3.08 -20.03
C LEU A 576 9.34 -2.03 -20.96
N TYR A 577 9.90 -0.81 -20.96
CA TYR A 577 9.48 0.26 -21.86
C TYR A 577 9.76 -0.11 -23.31
N MET A 578 10.92 -0.68 -23.65
CA MET A 578 11.24 -1.20 -24.98
C MET A 578 10.24 -2.25 -25.46
N VAL A 579 9.90 -3.23 -24.59
CA VAL A 579 8.89 -4.26 -24.87
C VAL A 579 7.52 -3.64 -25.16
N LEU A 580 7.11 -2.67 -24.35
CA LEU A 580 5.83 -1.97 -24.54
C LEU A 580 5.80 -1.02 -25.71
N GLN A 581 6.95 -0.53 -26.20
CA GLN A 581 7.07 0.19 -27.47
C GLN A 581 6.98 -0.76 -28.68
N GLY A 582 7.08 -2.07 -28.46
CA GLY A 582 7.00 -3.07 -29.52
C GLY A 582 8.33 -3.34 -30.21
N LYS A 583 9.45 -3.10 -29.50
CA LYS A 583 10.78 -3.52 -29.96
C LYS A 583 10.81 -5.03 -30.11
N ASP A 584 11.56 -5.52 -31.11
CA ASP A 584 11.66 -6.93 -31.38
C ASP A 584 12.55 -7.67 -30.36
N GLU A 585 12.51 -9.00 -30.42
CA GLU A 585 13.28 -9.86 -29.53
C GLU A 585 14.78 -9.53 -29.59
N LYS A 586 15.33 -9.31 -30.77
CA LYS A 586 16.75 -9.07 -31.00
C LYS A 586 17.22 -7.81 -30.29
N GLU A 587 16.51 -6.68 -30.50
CA GLU A 587 16.83 -5.39 -29.85
C GLU A 587 16.81 -5.51 -28.30
N VAL A 588 15.83 -6.25 -27.78
CA VAL A 588 15.69 -6.45 -26.32
C VAL A 588 16.78 -7.38 -25.75
N LEU A 589 17.12 -8.45 -26.47
CA LEU A 589 18.21 -9.35 -26.07
C LEU A 589 19.60 -8.68 -26.16
N GLU A 590 19.82 -7.82 -27.16
CA GLU A 590 21.03 -6.99 -27.22
C GLU A 590 21.18 -6.10 -25.99
N LYS A 591 20.09 -5.43 -25.56
CA LYS A 591 20.09 -4.61 -24.35
C LYS A 591 20.37 -5.42 -23.09
N ILE A 592 19.83 -6.62 -22.98
CA ILE A 592 20.14 -7.54 -21.88
C ILE A 592 21.62 -7.92 -21.88
N SER A 593 22.20 -8.25 -23.03
CA SER A 593 23.61 -8.61 -23.17
C SER A 593 24.55 -7.46 -22.77
N GLU A 594 24.25 -6.22 -23.18
CA GLU A 594 24.97 -5.04 -22.75
C GLU A 594 24.97 -4.88 -21.23
N PHE A 595 23.77 -4.97 -20.63
CA PHE A 595 23.63 -4.82 -19.18
C PHE A 595 24.30 -5.95 -18.39
N ARG A 596 24.31 -7.18 -18.90
CA ARG A 596 25.06 -8.29 -18.29
C ARG A 596 26.56 -7.98 -18.24
N SER A 597 27.10 -7.40 -19.30
CA SER A 597 28.49 -6.99 -19.35
C SER A 597 28.78 -5.87 -18.33
N GLU A 598 27.91 -4.89 -18.23
CA GLU A 598 27.98 -3.85 -17.19
C GLU A 598 27.89 -4.45 -15.79
N PHE A 599 26.92 -5.34 -15.54
CA PHE A 599 26.74 -6.00 -14.25
C PHE A 599 28.01 -6.79 -13.85
N LYS A 600 28.62 -7.50 -14.79
CA LYS A 600 29.87 -8.26 -14.55
C LYS A 600 31.04 -7.36 -14.20
N SER A 601 31.13 -6.18 -14.79
CA SER A 601 32.22 -5.21 -14.53
C SER A 601 32.12 -4.53 -13.17
N ARG A 602 30.95 -4.47 -12.54
CA ARG A 602 30.75 -3.84 -11.23
C ARG A 602 31.51 -4.56 -10.12
N PRO A 603 31.97 -3.85 -9.08
CA PRO A 603 32.52 -4.46 -7.88
C PRO A 603 31.57 -5.48 -7.25
N GLY A 604 32.11 -6.55 -6.66
CA GLY A 604 31.31 -7.63 -6.09
C GLY A 604 30.30 -7.17 -5.01
N TRP A 605 30.68 -6.19 -4.20
CA TRP A 605 29.80 -5.65 -3.15
C TRP A 605 28.62 -4.81 -3.68
N GLU A 606 28.73 -4.24 -4.86
CA GLU A 606 27.64 -3.49 -5.49
C GLU A 606 26.56 -4.39 -6.10
N LYS A 607 26.91 -5.66 -6.35
CA LYS A 607 26.01 -6.66 -6.94
C LYS A 607 25.03 -7.29 -5.94
N GLY A 608 25.06 -6.85 -4.68
CA GLY A 608 24.23 -7.42 -3.62
C GLY A 608 22.75 -7.05 -3.72
N SER A 609 21.87 -7.79 -3.05
CA SER A 609 20.44 -7.55 -3.02
C SER A 609 20.02 -6.84 -1.73
N PRO A 610 19.22 -5.76 -1.82
CA PRO A 610 18.66 -5.10 -0.65
C PRO A 610 17.74 -6.04 0.13
N LYS A 611 17.91 -6.13 1.45
CA LYS A 611 17.08 -6.91 2.37
C LYS A 611 16.93 -6.14 3.69
N ARG A 612 16.06 -6.63 4.57
CA ARG A 612 15.89 -6.08 5.91
C ARG A 612 16.27 -7.11 6.96
N ALA A 613 17.19 -6.77 7.86
CA ALA A 613 17.70 -7.66 8.91
C ALA A 613 16.75 -7.71 10.12
N ASN A 614 15.59 -8.37 9.97
CA ASN A 614 14.58 -8.45 11.02
C ASN A 614 14.80 -9.64 11.96
N ASN A 615 14.49 -9.48 13.24
CA ASN A 615 14.52 -10.53 14.26
C ASN A 615 15.92 -11.13 14.50
N MET A 616 16.99 -10.36 14.35
CA MET A 616 18.35 -10.83 14.57
C MET A 616 18.55 -11.41 15.97
N THR A 617 18.04 -10.73 17.01
CA THR A 617 18.15 -11.15 18.42
C THR A 617 17.44 -12.49 18.72
N LYS A 618 16.30 -12.71 18.04
CA LYS A 618 15.55 -13.98 18.19
C LYS A 618 16.36 -15.17 17.68
N TYR A 619 17.02 -15.01 16.55
CA TYR A 619 17.82 -16.08 15.96
C TYR A 619 19.14 -16.29 16.70
N THR A 620 19.79 -15.24 17.18
CA THR A 620 21.00 -15.35 18.00
C THR A 620 20.74 -16.14 19.28
N ALA A 621 19.64 -15.83 20.00
CA ALA A 621 19.24 -16.56 21.19
C ALA A 621 18.87 -18.03 20.89
N ALA A 622 18.29 -18.32 19.72
CA ALA A 622 17.96 -19.66 19.28
C ALA A 622 19.20 -20.48 18.87
N GLU A 623 20.20 -19.85 18.22
CA GLU A 623 21.47 -20.51 17.92
C GLU A 623 22.23 -20.91 19.18
N GLU A 624 22.29 -20.06 20.19
CA GLU A 624 22.89 -20.36 21.49
C GLU A 624 22.23 -21.55 22.20
N LYS A 625 20.89 -21.68 22.07
CA LYS A 625 20.13 -22.75 22.73
C LYS A 625 20.10 -24.07 21.96
N ALA A 626 20.13 -24.06 20.63
CA ALA A 626 19.81 -25.22 19.79
C ALA A 626 20.92 -25.62 18.79
N GLY A 627 22.04 -24.93 18.78
CA GLY A 627 23.19 -25.24 17.93
C GLY A 627 23.06 -24.97 16.43
N ARG A 628 21.84 -24.90 15.85
CA ARG A 628 21.55 -24.44 14.46
C ARG A 628 20.06 -24.19 14.31
N ALA A 629 19.63 -22.95 14.44
CA ALA A 629 18.28 -22.54 14.07
C ALA A 629 18.13 -22.44 12.56
N ASN A 630 16.91 -22.61 12.05
CA ASN A 630 16.57 -22.40 10.64
C ASN A 630 16.53 -20.88 10.35
N MET A 631 17.69 -20.25 10.26
CA MET A 631 17.88 -18.80 10.17
C MET A 631 17.78 -18.34 8.71
N PRO A 632 17.02 -17.27 8.42
CA PRO A 632 17.01 -16.68 7.09
C PRO A 632 18.39 -16.23 6.63
N GLY A 633 18.73 -16.46 5.35
CA GLY A 633 20.06 -16.18 4.80
C GLY A 633 20.51 -14.73 4.97
N HIS A 634 19.60 -13.76 4.84
CA HIS A 634 19.91 -12.34 5.01
C HIS A 634 20.20 -11.96 6.47
N VAL A 635 19.57 -12.61 7.44
CA VAL A 635 19.87 -12.41 8.87
C VAL A 635 21.25 -12.96 9.18
N ARG A 636 21.58 -14.17 8.67
CA ARG A 636 22.90 -14.77 8.80
C ARG A 636 24.00 -13.88 8.17
N ALA A 637 23.75 -13.36 6.98
CA ALA A 637 24.67 -12.44 6.31
C ALA A 637 24.93 -11.18 7.13
N SER A 638 23.91 -10.63 7.78
CA SER A 638 24.00 -9.46 8.66
C SER A 638 24.82 -9.75 9.91
N MET A 639 24.65 -10.93 10.50
CA MET A 639 25.46 -11.35 11.65
C MET A 639 26.93 -11.57 11.25
N ASN A 640 27.18 -12.10 10.06
CA ASN A 640 28.54 -12.28 9.55
C ASN A 640 29.29 -10.94 9.41
N TRP A 641 28.61 -9.88 8.98
CA TRP A 641 29.18 -8.53 8.99
C TRP A 641 29.61 -8.09 10.38
N ASN A 642 28.75 -8.21 11.39
CA ASN A 642 29.09 -7.81 12.75
C ASN A 642 30.26 -8.63 13.32
N ARG A 643 30.31 -9.94 13.05
CA ARG A 643 31.43 -10.82 13.43
C ARG A 643 32.75 -10.43 12.73
N CYS A 644 32.70 -10.12 11.44
CA CYS A 644 33.87 -9.66 10.70
C CYS A 644 34.36 -8.32 11.23
N ARG A 645 33.48 -7.36 11.52
CA ARG A 645 33.85 -6.09 12.13
C ARG A 645 34.67 -6.30 13.43
N GLU A 646 34.21 -7.19 14.30
CA GLU A 646 34.88 -7.53 15.55
C GLU A 646 36.24 -8.22 15.27
N MET A 647 36.25 -9.18 14.35
CA MET A 647 37.46 -9.95 13.99
C MET A 647 38.54 -9.08 13.37
N TYR A 648 38.20 -8.11 12.51
CA TYR A 648 39.13 -7.17 11.90
C TYR A 648 39.38 -5.92 12.74
N GLY A 649 38.78 -5.81 13.95
CA GLY A 649 38.96 -4.66 14.83
C GLY A 649 38.38 -3.36 14.26
N ASP A 650 37.42 -3.45 13.36
CA ASP A 650 36.83 -2.30 12.69
C ASP A 650 35.82 -1.60 13.62
N LYS A 651 36.23 -0.47 14.15
CA LYS A 651 35.45 0.38 15.05
C LYS A 651 34.70 1.50 14.30
N TYR A 652 34.97 1.67 13.02
CA TYR A 652 34.46 2.80 12.21
C TYR A 652 33.17 2.45 11.47
N SER A 653 33.11 1.24 10.91
CA SER A 653 31.92 0.81 10.17
C SER A 653 30.71 0.61 11.10
N MET A 654 29.50 0.86 10.57
CA MET A 654 28.26 0.75 11.31
C MET A 654 27.92 -0.72 11.64
N PRO A 655 27.54 -1.05 12.88
CA PRO A 655 26.99 -2.36 13.19
C PRO A 655 25.60 -2.52 12.56
N ILE A 656 25.32 -3.70 12.05
CA ILE A 656 23.95 -4.02 11.62
C ILE A 656 23.14 -4.36 12.86
N THR A 657 22.11 -3.57 13.07
CA THR A 657 21.11 -3.78 14.14
C THR A 657 19.82 -4.34 13.54
N ASP A 658 18.94 -4.81 14.40
CA ASP A 658 17.66 -5.37 14.00
C ASP A 658 16.79 -4.34 13.27
N GLY A 659 16.14 -4.78 12.17
CA GLY A 659 15.36 -3.90 11.33
C GLY A 659 16.16 -3.05 10.34
N ALA A 660 17.50 -3.07 10.40
CA ALA A 660 18.36 -2.35 9.47
C ALA A 660 18.17 -2.84 8.03
N LYS A 661 18.21 -1.92 7.08
CA LYS A 661 18.27 -2.26 5.67
C LYS A 661 19.71 -2.56 5.28
N VAL A 662 19.93 -3.66 4.60
CA VAL A 662 21.26 -4.18 4.28
C VAL A 662 21.34 -4.62 2.83
N ILE A 663 22.53 -4.57 2.26
CA ILE A 663 22.86 -5.20 0.98
C ILE A 663 23.48 -6.55 1.27
N VAL A 664 22.86 -7.60 0.78
CA VAL A 664 23.33 -8.99 0.97
C VAL A 664 24.08 -9.44 -0.27
N CYS A 665 25.36 -9.78 -0.08
CA CYS A 665 26.24 -10.30 -1.10
C CYS A 665 26.52 -11.80 -0.87
N LYS A 666 26.59 -12.58 -1.94
CA LYS A 666 27.01 -13.97 -1.88
C LYS A 666 28.53 -14.07 -1.96
N LEU A 667 29.07 -15.08 -1.30
CA LEU A 667 30.51 -15.35 -1.27
C LEU A 667 30.80 -16.73 -1.85
N LYS A 668 31.91 -16.83 -2.59
CA LYS A 668 32.54 -18.08 -2.97
C LYS A 668 33.09 -18.79 -1.73
N GLN A 669 33.53 -20.02 -1.87
CA GLN A 669 34.23 -20.74 -0.79
C GLN A 669 35.39 -19.90 -0.25
N ASN A 670 35.44 -19.73 1.07
CA ASN A 670 36.42 -18.86 1.73
C ASN A 670 36.80 -19.43 3.10
N PRO A 671 37.95 -19.00 3.68
CA PRO A 671 38.46 -19.50 4.97
C PRO A 671 37.50 -19.24 6.15
N LEU A 672 36.64 -18.24 6.05
CA LEU A 672 35.63 -17.91 7.10
C LEU A 672 34.44 -18.87 7.13
N GLY A 673 34.26 -19.70 6.09
CA GLY A 673 33.14 -20.62 5.95
C GLY A 673 31.78 -19.91 5.72
N TYR A 674 31.78 -18.63 5.35
CA TYR A 674 30.57 -17.86 5.10
C TYR A 674 30.12 -17.98 3.63
N THR A 675 28.84 -18.26 3.41
CA THR A 675 28.25 -18.29 2.05
C THR A 675 27.66 -16.94 1.62
N SER A 676 27.49 -16.03 2.57
CA SER A 676 26.99 -14.69 2.34
C SER A 676 27.41 -13.74 3.44
N ILE A 677 27.50 -12.47 3.11
CA ILE A 677 27.74 -11.37 4.04
C ILE A 677 26.86 -10.20 3.62
N ALA A 678 26.51 -9.33 4.57
CA ALA A 678 25.76 -8.12 4.26
C ALA A 678 26.52 -6.89 4.78
N TYR A 679 26.18 -5.72 4.25
CA TYR A 679 26.58 -4.45 4.82
C TYR A 679 25.39 -3.51 4.92
N PRO A 680 25.39 -2.53 5.85
CA PRO A 680 24.30 -1.55 5.95
C PRO A 680 24.17 -0.76 4.65
N VAL A 681 22.96 -0.56 4.14
CA VAL A 681 22.72 0.31 2.96
C VAL A 681 23.29 1.70 3.16
N ASP A 682 23.38 2.10 4.40
CA ASP A 682 23.76 3.43 4.83
C ASP A 682 25.25 3.53 5.23
N GLU A 683 26.03 2.47 4.96
CA GLU A 683 27.48 2.52 5.15
C GLU A 683 28.10 3.42 4.09
N MET A 684 28.60 4.56 4.52
CA MET A 684 29.15 5.57 3.60
C MET A 684 30.50 5.14 3.01
N ARG A 685 31.26 4.35 3.76
CA ARG A 685 32.57 3.86 3.33
C ARG A 685 32.67 2.37 3.53
N ILE A 686 32.65 1.63 2.43
CA ILE A 686 32.88 0.19 2.47
C ILE A 686 34.32 -0.07 2.93
N PRO A 687 34.57 -0.80 4.05
CA PRO A 687 35.89 -1.04 4.56
C PRO A 687 36.72 -1.95 3.64
N GLU A 688 38.03 -1.77 3.62
CA GLU A 688 38.91 -2.52 2.72
C GLU A 688 38.84 -4.04 2.95
N TRP A 689 38.78 -4.48 4.22
CA TRP A 689 38.63 -5.91 4.53
C TRP A 689 37.37 -6.53 3.90
N PHE A 690 36.32 -5.73 3.68
CA PHE A 690 35.10 -6.19 3.03
C PHE A 690 35.27 -6.28 1.52
N LYS A 691 35.95 -5.30 0.91
CA LYS A 691 36.21 -5.27 -0.54
C LYS A 691 37.06 -6.44 -1.01
N GLU A 692 37.92 -6.94 -0.15
CA GLU A 692 38.81 -8.07 -0.42
C GLU A 692 38.16 -9.45 -0.33
N LEU A 693 36.88 -9.51 0.12
CA LEU A 693 36.15 -10.78 0.22
C LEU A 693 35.88 -11.39 -1.16
N PRO A 694 35.91 -12.73 -1.28
CA PRO A 694 35.68 -13.42 -2.55
C PRO A 694 34.21 -13.45 -2.91
N PHE A 695 33.70 -12.38 -3.49
CA PHE A 695 32.29 -12.29 -3.91
C PHE A 695 31.98 -13.27 -5.05
N ASP A 696 30.82 -13.89 -4.96
CA ASP A 696 30.27 -14.79 -5.99
C ASP A 696 29.39 -13.99 -6.95
N GLY A 697 30.03 -13.38 -7.96
CA GLY A 697 29.34 -12.58 -8.97
C GLY A 697 28.32 -13.37 -9.77
N ASP A 698 28.63 -14.62 -10.11
CA ASP A 698 27.73 -15.47 -10.93
C ASP A 698 26.48 -15.87 -10.15
N ALA A 699 26.64 -16.26 -8.89
CA ALA A 699 25.49 -16.57 -8.03
C ALA A 699 24.61 -15.34 -7.73
N MET A 700 25.20 -14.13 -7.72
CA MET A 700 24.45 -12.88 -7.59
C MET A 700 23.76 -12.51 -8.91
N GLU A 701 24.42 -12.66 -10.07
CA GLU A 701 23.81 -12.47 -11.40
C GLU A 701 22.55 -13.35 -11.53
N ALA A 702 22.67 -14.65 -11.27
CA ALA A 702 21.56 -15.58 -11.36
C ALA A 702 20.33 -15.17 -10.50
N THR A 703 20.54 -14.64 -9.30
CA THR A 703 19.42 -14.32 -8.39
C THR A 703 18.90 -12.90 -8.52
N ILE A 704 19.73 -11.96 -8.94
CA ILE A 704 19.40 -10.52 -8.94
C ILE A 704 19.07 -10.03 -10.35
N LEU A 705 19.63 -10.66 -11.37
CA LEU A 705 19.38 -10.28 -12.75
C LEU A 705 18.53 -11.32 -13.47
N ASP A 706 19.02 -12.56 -13.63
CA ASP A 706 18.37 -13.58 -14.47
C ASP A 706 16.95 -13.90 -14.01
N GLN A 707 16.78 -14.16 -12.71
CA GLN A 707 15.45 -14.45 -12.16
C GLN A 707 14.48 -13.27 -12.34
N LYS A 708 14.96 -12.02 -12.32
CA LYS A 708 14.12 -10.84 -12.47
C LYS A 708 13.79 -10.55 -13.93
N ILE A 709 14.73 -10.81 -14.85
CA ILE A 709 14.46 -10.76 -16.29
C ILE A 709 13.41 -11.83 -16.66
N ASP A 710 13.60 -13.09 -16.20
CA ASP A 710 12.65 -14.16 -16.44
C ASP A 710 11.26 -13.84 -15.86
N ASN A 711 11.20 -13.31 -14.65
CA ASN A 711 9.96 -12.83 -14.03
C ASN A 711 9.26 -11.73 -14.84
N LEU A 712 9.96 -10.96 -15.65
CA LEU A 712 9.44 -9.85 -16.42
C LEU A 712 9.05 -10.26 -17.84
N ILE A 713 9.95 -10.89 -18.57
CA ILE A 713 9.78 -11.20 -20.00
C ILE A 713 9.69 -12.69 -20.32
N GLY A 714 9.88 -13.59 -19.34
CA GLY A 714 9.77 -15.04 -19.56
C GLY A 714 8.41 -15.49 -20.12
N VAL A 715 7.35 -14.70 -19.87
CA VAL A 715 6.02 -14.92 -20.44
C VAL A 715 5.99 -14.78 -21.99
N LEU A 716 6.99 -14.12 -22.58
CA LEU A 716 7.12 -13.92 -24.03
C LEU A 716 7.73 -15.12 -24.75
N GLY A 717 8.38 -16.01 -23.99
CA GLY A 717 9.06 -17.19 -24.56
C GLY A 717 10.34 -16.89 -25.32
N TRP A 718 10.94 -15.69 -25.11
CA TRP A 718 12.19 -15.28 -25.75
C TRP A 718 13.38 -16.03 -25.16
N ASP A 719 14.40 -16.29 -25.99
CA ASP A 719 15.60 -17.01 -25.59
C ASP A 719 16.60 -16.11 -24.85
N VAL A 720 16.30 -15.77 -23.59
CA VAL A 720 17.17 -14.97 -22.73
C VAL A 720 18.50 -15.66 -22.43
N GLN A 721 18.55 -17.01 -22.47
CA GLN A 721 19.78 -17.77 -22.19
C GLN A 721 20.84 -17.58 -23.29
N SER A 722 20.43 -17.28 -24.52
CA SER A 722 21.37 -16.97 -25.60
C SER A 722 22.27 -15.77 -25.30
N THR A 723 21.83 -14.83 -24.46
CA THR A 723 22.61 -13.67 -24.04
C THR A 723 23.81 -14.03 -23.15
N GLU A 724 23.76 -15.17 -22.44
CA GLU A 724 24.86 -15.70 -21.64
C GLU A 724 25.97 -16.28 -22.54
N THR A 725 25.57 -17.02 -23.55
CA THR A 725 26.48 -17.72 -24.48
C THR A 725 27.22 -16.73 -25.39
N THR A 726 26.54 -15.69 -25.87
CA THR A 726 27.11 -14.64 -26.74
C THR A 726 28.24 -13.89 -26.05
N ASN A 727 28.08 -13.58 -24.75
CA ASN A 727 29.13 -12.91 -23.96
C ASN A 727 30.37 -13.80 -23.74
N THR A 728 30.19 -15.11 -23.61
CA THR A 728 31.31 -16.07 -23.50
C THR A 728 32.02 -16.21 -24.82
N PHE A 729 31.31 -16.21 -25.94
CA PHE A 729 31.86 -16.31 -27.29
C PHE A 729 32.65 -15.04 -27.68
N ASN A 730 32.11 -13.85 -27.41
CA ASN A 730 32.80 -12.59 -27.70
C ASN A 730 34.09 -12.42 -26.89
N LYS A 731 34.14 -12.88 -25.65
CA LYS A 731 35.36 -12.91 -24.84
C LYS A 731 36.45 -13.89 -25.34
N LEU A 732 36.08 -14.91 -26.10
CA LEU A 732 37.01 -15.86 -26.71
C LEU A 732 37.65 -15.29 -27.99
N PHE A 733 37.11 -14.23 -28.55
CA PHE A 733 37.57 -13.59 -29.79
C PHE A 733 38.12 -12.17 -29.61
N GLU A 734 38.06 -11.58 -28.40
CA GLU A 734 38.80 -10.36 -28.06
C GLU A 734 40.26 -10.73 -27.74
N PHE A 735 41.12 -10.78 -28.79
CA PHE A 735 42.58 -10.78 -28.69
C PHE A 735 43.13 -9.38 -28.86
#